data_8e0ef44ecd6b6e085216dfdc612d2bc0
#
_entry.id   8e0ef44ecd6b6e085216dfdc612d2bc0
#
_cell.length_a   1.000
_cell.length_b   1.000
_cell.length_c   1.000
_cell.angle_alpha   90.00
_cell.angle_beta   90.00
_cell.angle_gamma   90.00
#
_symmetry.space_group_name_H-M   'P 1'
#
loop_
_entity.id
_entity.type
_entity.pdbx_description
1 polymer ?
#
loop_
_entity_poly.entity_id
_entity_poly.type
_entity_poly.pdbx_seq_one_letter_code
_entity_poly.pdbx_strand_id
1 'polypeptide(L)'
;MCVRLCINCPSEDLFLDFSAMAQELNNLTLSGDQKLDEQLNKWLEWDGNLKTRSDILQLAKSEKWDTLRCRLCNRISFGTAGLRGEMRAGFDSMNELVVVQTAQGLCAYIKEQYPDKSIWSERGIVIGYDARHNSKRFAELSAFVFLANGFRVYLFKRFVATPFVPFTIKQRNCLAGVQVTASHNPKQDNGYKVYWSNGAQIITPHDSGIHKFILQNLQPQGDVWNTNETTLWKNELLIDPYDIVAPAYYAALLSTIPEKLVKANAESPIRFTYTAMHGVGYPYVEEAFKKVNLQPVIPVVEQVEPDPEFPTTPMPNPEEGKQSLDLSIKTATEHKSQIILANDPDADRLAVAEISENNKYKLFNGNEVGALLAWWSIELHKINEPNFPLSNCVMIASTVSSKILKSMAAVDGFTAYETLTGFKWMGNKAIEEESAGRKVLFAFEEAIGFMVSTNVLDKDGVSAAAHVATMANYLRAEKNLTLQQKLQEIYNTYGYHTSNCSYVLCHDQEIITRVFNRLRTFDNGKPNTYPTSILNGEFEIQDVRDLTTGYDSSAADKRATLPVSSSSQMITFTFKNGLVVTLRTSGTEPKMKYYAEMCGKPEDKQWDKLTATLNRMVEAIVNDFYEPEKNNLRRKAAD
;
A
#
# COMPACT_ATOMS: atom_id res chain seq x y z
N MET A 1 -39.49 4.22 38.73
CA MET A 1 -39.70 5.51 38.09
C MET A 1 -38.98 5.48 36.74
N CYS A 2 -39.74 5.04 35.68
CA CYS A 2 -39.22 4.86 34.33
C CYS A 2 -39.11 6.19 33.61
N VAL A 3 -37.96 6.50 33.08
CA VAL A 3 -37.81 7.56 32.07
C VAL A 3 -37.62 6.86 30.73
N ARG A 4 -38.65 6.87 29.91
CA ARG A 4 -38.62 6.55 28.49
C ARG A 4 -37.97 7.71 27.75
N LEU A 5 -36.85 7.48 27.13
CA LEU A 5 -36.33 8.32 26.04
C LEU A 5 -36.82 7.73 24.72
N CYS A 6 -37.84 8.38 24.15
CA CYS A 6 -38.24 8.18 22.76
C CYS A 6 -37.20 8.87 21.87
N ILE A 7 -36.41 8.09 21.17
CA ILE A 7 -35.67 8.57 20.00
C ILE A 7 -36.60 8.37 18.80
N ASN A 8 -37.14 9.46 18.28
CA ASN A 8 -37.83 9.50 17.00
C ASN A 8 -36.81 9.21 15.89
N CYS A 9 -36.94 8.06 15.29
CA CYS A 9 -36.34 7.74 14.00
C CYS A 9 -37.35 8.17 12.93
N PRO A 10 -37.05 9.10 12.04
CA PRO A 10 -37.91 9.34 10.89
C PRO A 10 -37.58 8.27 9.83
N SER A 11 -38.32 7.17 9.84
CA SER A 11 -38.48 6.31 8.68
C SER A 11 -39.57 6.94 7.82
N GLU A 12 -39.22 7.87 6.96
CA GLU A 12 -40.08 8.25 5.85
C GLU A 12 -39.40 7.80 4.54
N ASP A 13 -40.16 7.02 3.82
CA ASP A 13 -39.90 6.44 2.51
C ASP A 13 -39.42 7.52 1.51
N LEU A 14 -38.15 7.54 1.20
CA LEU A 14 -37.63 8.22 0.04
C LEU A 14 -37.83 7.33 -1.20
N PHE A 15 -39.09 7.15 -1.62
CA PHE A 15 -39.36 6.74 -2.98
C PHE A 15 -38.86 7.84 -3.92
N LEU A 16 -37.87 7.50 -4.71
CA LEU A 16 -37.37 8.34 -5.79
C LEU A 16 -38.56 8.72 -6.69
N ASP A 17 -38.99 9.97 -6.64
CA ASP A 17 -39.96 10.50 -7.58
C ASP A 17 -39.28 10.74 -8.95
N PHE A 18 -39.25 9.69 -9.75
CA PHE A 18 -38.70 9.71 -11.11
C PHE A 18 -39.40 10.73 -12.00
N SER A 19 -40.63 11.15 -11.68
CA SER A 19 -41.38 12.15 -12.45
C SER A 19 -40.87 13.56 -12.20
N ALA A 20 -40.55 13.91 -10.96
CA ALA A 20 -39.92 15.19 -10.61
C ALA A 20 -38.49 15.30 -11.20
N MET A 21 -37.75 14.19 -11.19
CA MET A 21 -36.42 14.11 -11.79
C MET A 21 -36.42 14.29 -13.31
N ALA A 22 -37.38 13.73 -14.02
CA ALA A 22 -37.52 13.92 -15.48
C ALA A 22 -37.86 15.38 -15.83
N GLN A 23 -38.64 16.07 -14.98
CA GLN A 23 -38.90 17.50 -15.16
C GLN A 23 -37.68 18.37 -14.89
N GLU A 24 -36.84 18.04 -13.91
CA GLU A 24 -35.59 18.76 -13.64
C GLU A 24 -34.59 18.64 -14.80
N LEU A 25 -34.49 17.48 -15.45
CA LEU A 25 -33.65 17.26 -16.63
C LEU A 25 -34.09 18.11 -17.85
N ASN A 26 -35.40 18.26 -18.04
CA ASN A 26 -35.94 19.06 -19.17
C ASN A 26 -35.72 20.56 -19.01
N ASN A 27 -35.43 21.03 -17.80
CA ASN A 27 -35.20 22.45 -17.50
C ASN A 27 -33.70 22.80 -17.30
N LEU A 28 -32.80 21.85 -17.54
CA LEU A 28 -31.37 22.08 -17.35
C LEU A 28 -30.78 22.87 -18.54
N THR A 29 -30.13 23.99 -18.26
CA THR A 29 -29.32 24.68 -19.25
C THR A 29 -28.17 23.78 -19.68
N LEU A 30 -28.02 23.52 -20.98
CA LEU A 30 -26.91 22.76 -21.53
C LEU A 30 -25.67 23.66 -21.66
N SER A 31 -24.50 23.04 -21.57
CA SER A 31 -23.21 23.74 -21.64
C SER A 31 -22.87 24.27 -23.02
N GLY A 32 -23.49 23.70 -24.08
CA GLY A 32 -23.10 23.90 -25.46
C GLY A 32 -21.90 23.08 -25.93
N ASP A 33 -21.27 22.30 -25.01
CA ASP A 33 -20.25 21.30 -25.31
C ASP A 33 -20.92 19.92 -25.39
N GLN A 34 -21.09 19.40 -26.60
CA GLN A 34 -21.78 18.14 -26.83
C GLN A 34 -21.23 16.99 -26.00
N LYS A 35 -19.90 16.89 -25.85
CA LYS A 35 -19.28 15.82 -25.07
C LYS A 35 -19.63 15.94 -23.59
N LEU A 36 -19.58 17.14 -23.03
CA LEU A 36 -19.93 17.39 -21.63
C LEU A 36 -21.40 17.10 -21.38
N ASP A 37 -22.28 17.56 -22.25
CA ASP A 37 -23.74 17.36 -22.13
C ASP A 37 -24.12 15.88 -22.22
N GLU A 38 -23.48 15.10 -23.08
CA GLU A 38 -23.64 13.64 -23.14
C GLU A 38 -23.19 12.96 -21.83
N GLN A 39 -22.04 13.36 -21.25
CA GLN A 39 -21.55 12.78 -19.99
C GLN A 39 -22.42 13.20 -18.79
N LEU A 40 -22.92 14.42 -18.77
CA LEU A 40 -23.86 14.93 -17.77
C LEU A 40 -25.16 14.10 -17.76
N ASN A 41 -25.73 13.86 -18.95
CA ASN A 41 -26.93 13.04 -19.08
C ASN A 41 -26.68 11.59 -18.62
N LYS A 42 -25.56 10.97 -19.00
CA LYS A 42 -25.18 9.63 -18.53
C LYS A 42 -25.03 9.57 -17.00
N TRP A 43 -24.40 10.58 -16.40
CA TRP A 43 -24.29 10.64 -14.95
C TRP A 43 -25.67 10.68 -14.28
N LEU A 44 -26.53 11.57 -14.74
CA LEU A 44 -27.87 11.74 -14.18
C LEU A 44 -28.80 10.53 -14.42
N GLU A 45 -28.58 9.77 -15.49
CA GLU A 45 -29.29 8.51 -15.76
C GLU A 45 -28.78 7.36 -14.88
N TRP A 46 -27.46 7.25 -14.66
CA TRP A 46 -26.83 6.07 -14.07
C TRP A 46 -26.61 6.16 -12.56
N ASP A 47 -26.41 7.38 -12.04
CA ASP A 47 -26.12 7.56 -10.61
C ASP A 47 -27.40 7.48 -9.76
N GLY A 48 -27.50 6.45 -8.94
CA GLY A 48 -28.62 6.28 -8.00
C GLY A 48 -28.37 6.91 -6.62
N ASN A 49 -27.18 7.46 -6.36
CA ASN A 49 -26.90 8.13 -5.11
C ASN A 49 -27.39 9.59 -5.17
N LEU A 50 -28.40 9.92 -4.34
CA LEU A 50 -29.05 11.22 -4.32
C LEU A 50 -28.09 12.38 -4.04
N LYS A 51 -27.09 12.18 -3.18
CA LYS A 51 -26.14 13.22 -2.81
C LYS A 51 -25.23 13.58 -4.00
N THR A 52 -24.57 12.58 -4.60
CA THR A 52 -23.65 12.81 -5.72
C THR A 52 -24.38 13.29 -6.97
N ARG A 53 -25.61 12.80 -7.18
CA ARG A 53 -26.48 13.31 -8.26
C ARG A 53 -26.85 14.78 -8.05
N SER A 54 -27.25 15.16 -6.82
CA SER A 54 -27.56 16.55 -6.45
C SER A 54 -26.36 17.46 -6.62
N ASP A 55 -25.16 17.01 -6.23
CA ASP A 55 -23.92 17.78 -6.37
C ASP A 55 -23.64 18.13 -7.85
N ILE A 56 -23.81 17.18 -8.77
CA ILE A 56 -23.65 17.43 -10.21
C ILE A 56 -24.73 18.35 -10.75
N LEU A 57 -25.99 18.16 -10.34
CA LEU A 57 -27.09 19.06 -10.73
C LEU A 57 -26.85 20.50 -10.27
N GLN A 58 -26.35 20.68 -9.04
CA GLN A 58 -26.06 22.01 -8.53
C GLN A 58 -24.93 22.69 -9.29
N LEU A 59 -23.88 21.95 -9.67
CA LEU A 59 -22.81 22.47 -10.52
C LEU A 59 -23.35 22.90 -11.89
N ALA A 60 -24.23 22.11 -12.49
CA ALA A 60 -24.84 22.43 -13.78
C ALA A 60 -25.77 23.65 -13.69
N LYS A 61 -26.64 23.73 -12.67
CA LYS A 61 -27.50 24.91 -12.40
C LYS A 61 -26.68 26.18 -12.13
N SER A 62 -25.46 26.04 -11.61
CA SER A 62 -24.53 27.15 -11.32
C SER A 62 -23.56 27.42 -12.47
N GLU A 63 -23.75 26.79 -13.62
CA GLU A 63 -22.94 26.93 -14.84
C GLU A 63 -21.43 26.72 -14.63
N LYS A 64 -21.05 25.82 -13.67
CA LYS A 64 -19.66 25.48 -13.37
C LYS A 64 -19.08 24.48 -14.38
N TRP A 65 -19.13 24.86 -15.67
CA TRP A 65 -18.81 23.98 -16.79
C TRP A 65 -17.39 23.41 -16.77
N ASP A 66 -16.39 24.20 -16.37
CA ASP A 66 -15.01 23.72 -16.27
C ASP A 66 -14.86 22.64 -15.19
N THR A 67 -15.52 22.83 -14.05
CA THR A 67 -15.54 21.82 -12.98
C THR A 67 -16.23 20.54 -13.43
N LEU A 68 -17.37 20.67 -14.12
CA LEU A 68 -18.10 19.52 -14.67
C LEU A 68 -17.29 18.81 -15.75
N ARG A 69 -16.58 19.55 -16.63
CA ARG A 69 -15.70 18.96 -17.63
C ARG A 69 -14.60 18.13 -17.00
N CYS A 70 -13.95 18.64 -15.96
CA CYS A 70 -12.95 17.89 -15.20
C CYS A 70 -13.54 16.61 -14.59
N ARG A 71 -14.72 16.71 -13.95
CA ARG A 71 -15.34 15.60 -13.22
C ARG A 71 -15.98 14.52 -14.10
N LEU A 72 -16.58 14.92 -15.23
CA LEU A 72 -17.39 14.02 -16.05
C LEU A 72 -16.70 13.57 -17.35
N CYS A 73 -15.85 14.42 -17.97
CA CYS A 73 -15.18 14.06 -19.21
C CYS A 73 -13.89 13.27 -19.02
N ASN A 74 -13.39 13.21 -17.79
CA ASN A 74 -12.29 12.35 -17.37
C ASN A 74 -12.83 11.16 -16.59
N ARG A 75 -12.05 10.08 -16.49
CA ARG A 75 -12.37 8.91 -15.68
C ARG A 75 -11.19 8.59 -14.78
N ILE A 76 -11.49 8.19 -13.54
CA ILE A 76 -10.47 7.68 -12.61
C ILE A 76 -9.74 6.49 -13.26
N SER A 77 -8.41 6.51 -13.18
CA SER A 77 -7.59 5.48 -13.80
C SER A 77 -7.66 4.18 -13.00
N PHE A 78 -8.04 3.09 -13.66
CA PHE A 78 -7.84 1.74 -13.13
C PHE A 78 -6.42 1.30 -13.52
N GLY A 79 -5.52 1.34 -12.56
CA GLY A 79 -4.10 1.10 -12.80
C GLY A 79 -3.50 0.25 -11.68
N THR A 80 -2.36 0.54 -11.24
CA THR A 80 -1.54 -0.09 -10.19
C THR A 80 -2.29 -0.89 -9.10
N ALA A 81 -2.96 -1.99 -9.46
CA ALA A 81 -3.72 -2.91 -8.62
C ALA A 81 -5.13 -2.44 -8.17
N GLY A 82 -5.76 -1.49 -8.87
CA GLY A 82 -7.13 -1.07 -8.60
C GLY A 82 -7.39 0.43 -8.80
N LEU A 83 -8.24 1.01 -7.96
CA LEU A 83 -8.59 2.43 -7.95
C LEU A 83 -8.13 3.09 -6.65
N ARG A 84 -7.82 4.39 -6.70
CA ARG A 84 -7.64 5.25 -5.53
C ARG A 84 -7.89 6.71 -5.91
N GLY A 85 -8.65 7.44 -5.08
CA GLY A 85 -8.90 8.85 -5.30
C GLY A 85 -9.86 9.45 -4.28
N GLU A 86 -10.10 10.74 -4.43
CA GLU A 86 -11.01 11.51 -3.61
C GLU A 86 -12.46 11.02 -3.76
N MET A 87 -13.18 10.96 -2.64
CA MET A 87 -14.61 10.61 -2.63
C MET A 87 -15.46 11.83 -2.97
N ARG A 88 -15.95 11.91 -4.20
CA ARG A 88 -16.86 12.97 -4.68
C ARG A 88 -17.63 12.55 -5.92
N ALA A 89 -18.61 13.36 -6.32
CA ALA A 89 -19.34 13.17 -7.56
C ALA A 89 -18.47 13.40 -8.79
N GLY A 90 -18.52 12.47 -9.75
CA GLY A 90 -17.80 12.51 -11.02
C GLY A 90 -17.17 11.18 -11.41
N PHE A 91 -17.00 10.93 -12.70
CA PHE A 91 -16.35 9.73 -13.22
C PHE A 91 -14.84 9.70 -12.94
N ASP A 92 -14.24 10.82 -12.58
CA ASP A 92 -12.83 10.96 -12.24
C ASP A 92 -12.50 10.65 -10.78
N SER A 93 -13.48 10.20 -9.98
CA SER A 93 -13.41 10.14 -8.52
C SER A 93 -13.99 8.84 -7.97
N MET A 94 -13.75 8.56 -6.67
CA MET A 94 -14.35 7.43 -5.97
C MET A 94 -15.78 7.77 -5.54
N ASN A 95 -16.74 6.96 -5.96
CA ASN A 95 -18.15 7.04 -5.58
C ASN A 95 -18.88 5.74 -5.90
N GLU A 96 -20.14 5.62 -5.47
CA GLU A 96 -20.92 4.40 -5.64
C GLU A 96 -21.04 3.97 -7.10
N LEU A 97 -21.30 4.91 -8.04
CA LEU A 97 -21.43 4.61 -9.47
C LEU A 97 -20.14 4.03 -10.05
N VAL A 98 -19.00 4.66 -9.76
CA VAL A 98 -17.69 4.21 -10.26
C VAL A 98 -17.34 2.83 -9.67
N VAL A 99 -17.67 2.58 -8.40
CA VAL A 99 -17.47 1.26 -7.76
C VAL A 99 -18.35 0.19 -8.41
N VAL A 100 -19.63 0.47 -8.66
CA VAL A 100 -20.53 -0.46 -9.36
C VAL A 100 -19.98 -0.80 -10.75
N GLN A 101 -19.59 0.20 -11.52
CA GLN A 101 -18.98 0.01 -12.85
C GLN A 101 -17.70 -0.83 -12.80
N THR A 102 -16.87 -0.60 -11.76
CA THR A 102 -15.64 -1.36 -11.54
C THR A 102 -15.94 -2.82 -11.18
N ALA A 103 -16.89 -3.05 -10.28
CA ALA A 103 -17.31 -4.39 -9.90
C ALA A 103 -17.92 -5.16 -11.09
N GLN A 104 -18.74 -4.49 -11.93
CA GLN A 104 -19.29 -5.07 -13.16
C GLN A 104 -18.19 -5.48 -14.14
N GLY A 105 -17.20 -4.61 -14.36
CA GLY A 105 -16.06 -4.90 -15.22
C GLY A 105 -15.20 -6.04 -14.70
N LEU A 106 -14.88 -6.05 -13.40
CA LEU A 106 -14.17 -7.14 -12.75
C LEU A 106 -14.93 -8.47 -12.86
N CYS A 107 -16.24 -8.46 -12.59
CA CYS A 107 -17.11 -9.62 -12.71
C CYS A 107 -17.11 -10.17 -14.15
N ALA A 108 -17.26 -9.31 -15.14
CA ALA A 108 -17.25 -9.69 -16.55
C ALA A 108 -15.88 -10.26 -16.99
N TYR A 109 -14.78 -9.67 -16.51
CA TYR A 109 -13.43 -10.17 -16.77
C TYR A 109 -13.19 -11.54 -16.13
N ILE A 110 -13.64 -11.76 -14.89
CA ILE A 110 -13.54 -13.07 -14.22
C ILE A 110 -14.32 -14.14 -15.00
N LYS A 111 -15.52 -13.82 -15.52
CA LYS A 111 -16.29 -14.74 -16.37
C LYS A 111 -15.59 -15.11 -17.67
N GLU A 112 -14.86 -14.18 -18.25
CA GLU A 112 -14.04 -14.43 -19.44
C GLU A 112 -12.86 -15.37 -19.13
N GLN A 113 -12.21 -15.15 -17.98
CA GLN A 113 -11.07 -15.98 -17.56
C GLN A 113 -11.50 -17.38 -17.05
N TYR A 114 -12.70 -17.49 -16.50
CA TYR A 114 -13.28 -18.71 -15.93
C TYR A 114 -14.68 -18.96 -16.51
N PRO A 115 -14.81 -19.49 -17.73
CA PRO A 115 -16.09 -19.63 -18.43
C PRO A 115 -17.02 -20.68 -17.83
N ASP A 116 -16.51 -21.61 -17.01
CA ASP A 116 -17.32 -22.59 -16.30
C ASP A 116 -18.06 -21.92 -15.11
N LYS A 117 -19.39 -21.82 -15.25
CA LYS A 117 -20.26 -21.17 -14.25
C LYS A 117 -20.27 -21.90 -12.91
N SER A 118 -20.01 -23.19 -12.85
CA SER A 118 -19.99 -23.94 -11.59
C SER A 118 -18.90 -23.43 -10.66
N ILE A 119 -17.77 -22.99 -11.20
CA ILE A 119 -16.63 -22.43 -10.46
C ILE A 119 -17.00 -21.13 -9.74
N TRP A 120 -17.94 -20.33 -10.28
CA TRP A 120 -18.32 -19.06 -9.67
C TRP A 120 -19.01 -19.22 -8.32
N SER A 121 -19.88 -20.22 -8.21
CA SER A 121 -20.55 -20.55 -6.93
C SER A 121 -19.72 -21.47 -6.03
N GLU A 122 -18.75 -22.20 -6.58
CA GLU A 122 -17.84 -23.05 -5.81
C GLU A 122 -16.74 -22.23 -5.12
N ARG A 123 -15.98 -21.47 -5.89
CA ARG A 123 -14.80 -20.72 -5.43
C ARG A 123 -15.14 -19.30 -4.99
N GLY A 124 -15.96 -18.59 -5.78
CA GLY A 124 -16.44 -17.25 -5.45
C GLY A 124 -15.35 -16.18 -5.39
N ILE A 125 -15.68 -15.07 -4.75
CA ILE A 125 -14.74 -13.97 -4.48
C ILE A 125 -14.81 -13.56 -3.01
N VAL A 126 -13.75 -12.89 -2.51
CA VAL A 126 -13.73 -12.31 -1.17
C VAL A 126 -13.73 -10.78 -1.23
N ILE A 127 -14.47 -10.13 -0.32
CA ILE A 127 -14.53 -8.67 -0.21
C ILE A 127 -14.34 -8.28 1.25
N GLY A 128 -13.33 -7.44 1.49
CA GLY A 128 -13.05 -6.80 2.77
C GLY A 128 -13.12 -5.28 2.64
N TYR A 129 -13.18 -4.59 3.77
CA TYR A 129 -13.20 -3.14 3.82
C TYR A 129 -12.67 -2.60 5.15
N ASP A 130 -12.11 -1.39 5.11
CA ASP A 130 -11.65 -0.64 6.28
C ASP A 130 -12.77 0.24 6.88
N ALA A 131 -12.42 1.09 7.85
CA ALA A 131 -13.37 1.92 8.56
C ALA A 131 -13.63 3.30 7.92
N ARG A 132 -13.07 3.58 6.73
CA ARG A 132 -13.26 4.87 6.04
C ARG A 132 -14.72 5.09 5.66
N HIS A 133 -15.10 6.36 5.50
CA HIS A 133 -16.39 6.71 4.90
C HIS A 133 -16.61 5.92 3.62
N ASN A 134 -17.82 5.44 3.42
CA ASN A 134 -18.29 4.68 2.27
C ASN A 134 -17.65 3.29 2.05
N SER A 135 -16.59 2.88 2.78
CA SER A 135 -15.93 1.60 2.52
C SER A 135 -16.90 0.40 2.63
N LYS A 136 -17.73 0.36 3.67
CA LYS A 136 -18.77 -0.68 3.82
C LYS A 136 -19.76 -0.65 2.65
N ARG A 137 -20.26 0.54 2.28
CA ARG A 137 -21.22 0.70 1.18
C ARG A 137 -20.64 0.26 -0.17
N PHE A 138 -19.39 0.62 -0.45
CA PHE A 138 -18.69 0.20 -1.67
C PHE A 138 -18.49 -1.32 -1.72
N ALA A 139 -18.19 -1.94 -0.58
CA ALA A 139 -18.09 -3.39 -0.48
C ALA A 139 -19.45 -4.09 -0.70
N GLU A 140 -20.53 -3.57 -0.13
CA GLU A 140 -21.89 -4.10 -0.28
C GLU A 140 -22.39 -4.00 -1.73
N LEU A 141 -22.17 -2.88 -2.41
CA LEU A 141 -22.51 -2.70 -3.82
C LEU A 141 -21.74 -3.67 -4.71
N SER A 142 -20.43 -3.84 -4.42
CA SER A 142 -19.62 -4.83 -5.14
C SER A 142 -20.13 -6.25 -4.91
N ALA A 143 -20.46 -6.61 -3.66
CA ALA A 143 -21.02 -7.92 -3.33
C ALA A 143 -22.32 -8.18 -4.09
N PHE A 144 -23.21 -7.18 -4.16
CA PHE A 144 -24.47 -7.30 -4.93
C PHE A 144 -24.20 -7.63 -6.40
N VAL A 145 -23.27 -6.92 -7.05
CA VAL A 145 -22.94 -7.17 -8.46
C VAL A 145 -22.53 -8.63 -8.68
N PHE A 146 -21.68 -9.18 -7.81
CA PHE A 146 -21.23 -10.57 -7.94
C PHE A 146 -22.34 -11.58 -7.62
N LEU A 147 -23.13 -11.35 -6.57
CA LEU A 147 -24.27 -12.21 -6.20
C LEU A 147 -25.32 -12.25 -7.31
N ALA A 148 -25.67 -11.09 -7.90
CA ALA A 148 -26.61 -11.01 -9.02
C ALA A 148 -26.12 -11.76 -10.27
N ASN A 149 -24.83 -12.05 -10.34
CA ASN A 149 -24.19 -12.79 -11.41
C ASN A 149 -23.90 -14.27 -11.05
N GLY A 150 -24.42 -14.77 -9.91
CA GLY A 150 -24.32 -16.17 -9.50
C GLY A 150 -23.00 -16.55 -8.83
N PHE A 151 -22.20 -15.59 -8.41
CA PHE A 151 -20.97 -15.85 -7.67
C PHE A 151 -21.28 -16.06 -6.18
N ARG A 152 -20.56 -16.97 -5.55
CA ARG A 152 -20.40 -16.96 -4.10
C ARG A 152 -19.59 -15.74 -3.71
N VAL A 153 -20.01 -15.07 -2.62
CA VAL A 153 -19.31 -13.91 -2.10
C VAL A 153 -18.98 -14.13 -0.63
N TYR A 154 -17.70 -14.05 -0.31
CA TYR A 154 -17.20 -14.01 1.06
C TYR A 154 -17.05 -12.53 1.45
N LEU A 155 -18.07 -11.95 2.08
CA LEU A 155 -18.07 -10.56 2.54
C LEU A 155 -17.87 -10.52 4.06
N PHE A 156 -16.82 -9.87 4.51
CA PHE A 156 -16.63 -9.65 5.94
C PHE A 156 -17.72 -8.71 6.47
N LYS A 157 -18.40 -9.09 7.57
CA LYS A 157 -19.42 -8.25 8.23
C LYS A 157 -18.82 -7.09 9.03
N ARG A 158 -17.54 -7.16 9.30
CA ARG A 158 -16.78 -6.19 10.11
C ARG A 158 -15.66 -5.56 9.30
N PHE A 159 -15.13 -4.46 9.80
CA PHE A 159 -13.88 -3.92 9.29
C PHE A 159 -12.78 -4.98 9.40
N VAL A 160 -11.98 -5.12 8.35
CA VAL A 160 -10.96 -6.15 8.30
C VAL A 160 -9.61 -5.56 7.84
N ALA A 161 -8.54 -6.03 8.49
CA ALA A 161 -7.19 -5.69 8.06
C ALA A 161 -6.91 -6.22 6.64
N THR A 162 -6.25 -5.44 5.82
CA THR A 162 -5.96 -5.78 4.41
C THR A 162 -5.38 -7.19 4.23
N PRO A 163 -4.45 -7.70 5.08
CA PRO A 163 -3.89 -9.06 4.94
C PRO A 163 -4.91 -10.18 4.92
N PHE A 164 -6.08 -9.99 5.51
CA PHE A 164 -7.13 -11.01 5.56
C PHE A 164 -7.71 -11.34 4.19
N VAL A 165 -7.75 -10.38 3.26
CA VAL A 165 -8.28 -10.62 1.90
C VAL A 165 -7.36 -11.55 1.09
N PRO A 166 -6.07 -11.27 0.87
CA PRO A 166 -5.18 -12.20 0.18
C PRO A 166 -5.05 -13.55 0.89
N PHE A 167 -5.07 -13.59 2.23
CA PHE A 167 -5.09 -14.84 2.99
C PHE A 167 -6.35 -15.66 2.70
N THR A 168 -7.53 -15.02 2.68
CA THR A 168 -8.80 -15.69 2.38
C THR A 168 -8.80 -16.27 0.97
N ILE A 169 -8.25 -15.56 -0.03
CA ILE A 169 -8.15 -16.07 -1.40
C ILE A 169 -7.43 -17.41 -1.41
N LYS A 170 -6.28 -17.49 -0.78
CA LYS A 170 -5.48 -18.74 -0.71
C LYS A 170 -6.21 -19.83 0.07
N GLN A 171 -6.75 -19.50 1.24
CA GLN A 171 -7.42 -20.45 2.12
C GLN A 171 -8.72 -21.01 1.53
N ARG A 172 -9.51 -20.19 0.83
CA ARG A 172 -10.82 -20.54 0.25
C ARG A 172 -10.73 -20.82 -1.25
N ASN A 173 -9.54 -20.73 -1.86
CA ASN A 173 -9.33 -20.87 -3.28
C ASN A 173 -10.22 -19.94 -4.11
N CYS A 174 -10.41 -18.68 -3.66
CA CYS A 174 -11.26 -17.72 -4.36
C CYS A 174 -10.69 -17.35 -5.73
N LEU A 175 -11.56 -16.93 -6.65
CA LEU A 175 -11.18 -16.49 -8.01
C LEU A 175 -10.50 -15.12 -8.00
N ALA A 176 -10.91 -14.26 -7.07
CA ALA A 176 -10.38 -12.92 -6.86
C ALA A 176 -10.72 -12.40 -5.47
N GLY A 177 -10.17 -11.27 -5.10
CA GLY A 177 -10.55 -10.55 -3.88
C GLY A 177 -10.47 -9.05 -4.06
N VAL A 178 -11.20 -8.35 -3.21
CA VAL A 178 -11.24 -6.90 -3.16
C VAL A 178 -11.08 -6.42 -1.74
N GLN A 179 -10.20 -5.45 -1.52
CA GLN A 179 -10.14 -4.69 -0.27
C GLN A 179 -10.49 -3.22 -0.56
N VAL A 180 -11.55 -2.73 0.06
CA VAL A 180 -11.97 -1.34 -0.06
C VAL A 180 -11.27 -0.51 1.01
N THR A 181 -10.27 0.25 0.60
CA THR A 181 -9.43 1.09 1.47
C THR A 181 -8.57 2.06 0.66
N ALA A 182 -8.23 3.20 1.25
CA ALA A 182 -7.17 4.08 0.73
C ALA A 182 -5.88 4.00 1.57
N SER A 183 -5.71 2.95 2.41
CA SER A 183 -4.52 2.76 3.27
C SER A 183 -4.26 4.01 4.15
N HIS A 184 -3.14 4.66 3.99
CA HIS A 184 -2.68 5.82 4.77
C HIS A 184 -3.09 7.20 4.19
N ASN A 185 -3.86 7.25 3.10
CA ASN A 185 -4.31 8.51 2.52
C ASN A 185 -5.26 9.26 3.48
N PRO A 186 -5.42 10.60 3.34
CA PRO A 186 -6.31 11.38 4.17
C PRO A 186 -7.77 10.91 4.06
N LYS A 187 -8.62 11.38 4.97
CA LYS A 187 -10.01 10.93 5.12
C LYS A 187 -10.91 11.14 3.88
N GLN A 188 -10.55 12.06 3.02
CA GLN A 188 -11.29 12.35 1.79
C GLN A 188 -11.16 11.25 0.73
N ASP A 189 -10.13 10.42 0.83
CA ASP A 189 -9.82 9.40 -0.15
C ASP A 189 -10.42 8.03 0.21
N ASN A 190 -10.76 7.29 -0.83
CA ASN A 190 -11.00 5.85 -0.75
C ASN A 190 -10.36 5.14 -1.93
N GLY A 191 -10.39 3.80 -1.91
CA GLY A 191 -9.79 2.98 -2.94
C GLY A 191 -10.40 1.59 -3.03
N TYR A 192 -9.94 0.85 -4.03
CA TYR A 192 -10.44 -0.47 -4.39
C TYR A 192 -9.24 -1.33 -4.81
N LYS A 193 -8.60 -2.03 -3.87
CA LYS A 193 -7.46 -2.91 -4.13
C LYS A 193 -7.98 -4.25 -4.67
N VAL A 194 -7.44 -4.72 -5.79
CA VAL A 194 -7.86 -5.98 -6.44
C VAL A 194 -6.75 -7.02 -6.36
N TYR A 195 -7.10 -8.22 -5.93
CA TYR A 195 -6.26 -9.39 -5.82
C TYR A 195 -6.74 -10.48 -6.78
N TRP A 196 -5.81 -11.27 -7.34
CA TRP A 196 -6.15 -12.37 -8.22
C TRP A 196 -6.22 -13.71 -7.46
N SER A 197 -6.60 -14.76 -8.16
CA SER A 197 -6.77 -16.12 -7.59
C SER A 197 -5.51 -16.71 -6.97
N ASN A 198 -4.33 -16.17 -7.26
CA ASN A 198 -3.07 -16.56 -6.66
C ASN A 198 -2.82 -15.90 -5.27
N GLY A 199 -3.68 -14.98 -4.83
CA GLY A 199 -3.56 -14.26 -3.56
C GLY A 199 -2.67 -13.02 -3.61
N ALA A 200 -2.05 -12.70 -4.74
CA ALA A 200 -1.31 -11.44 -4.92
C ALA A 200 -2.18 -10.37 -5.60
N GLN A 201 -1.83 -9.10 -5.43
CA GLN A 201 -2.45 -8.02 -6.19
C GLN A 201 -2.24 -8.20 -7.69
N ILE A 202 -3.22 -7.74 -8.48
CA ILE A 202 -3.19 -7.87 -9.93
C ILE A 202 -2.01 -7.15 -10.58
N ILE A 203 -1.45 -7.79 -11.59
CA ILE A 203 -0.47 -7.22 -12.53
C ILE A 203 -0.97 -7.43 -13.97
N THR A 204 -0.25 -6.91 -14.95
CA THR A 204 -0.52 -7.20 -16.38
C THR A 204 -0.44 -8.72 -16.62
N PRO A 205 -1.42 -9.33 -17.36
CA PRO A 205 -2.43 -8.68 -18.19
C PRO A 205 -3.76 -8.36 -17.48
N HIS A 206 -3.91 -8.71 -16.18
CA HIS A 206 -5.19 -8.61 -15.48
C HIS A 206 -5.65 -7.16 -15.32
N ASP A 207 -4.75 -6.23 -14.97
CA ASP A 207 -5.08 -4.80 -14.82
C ASP A 207 -5.66 -4.19 -16.10
N SER A 208 -5.01 -4.39 -17.23
CA SER A 208 -5.47 -3.89 -18.54
C SER A 208 -6.73 -4.62 -19.03
N GLY A 209 -6.83 -5.92 -18.77
CA GLY A 209 -8.00 -6.72 -19.05
C GLY A 209 -9.23 -6.22 -18.29
N ILE A 210 -9.14 -6.06 -16.98
CA ILE A 210 -10.21 -5.55 -16.12
C ILE A 210 -10.61 -4.14 -16.58
N HIS A 211 -9.64 -3.26 -16.83
CA HIS A 211 -9.93 -1.90 -17.32
C HIS A 211 -10.75 -1.90 -18.61
N LYS A 212 -10.39 -2.75 -19.58
CA LYS A 212 -11.16 -2.93 -20.82
C LYS A 212 -12.61 -3.33 -20.54
N PHE A 213 -12.81 -4.32 -19.65
CA PHE A 213 -14.16 -4.79 -19.31
C PHE A 213 -14.96 -3.75 -18.50
N ILE A 214 -14.31 -2.91 -17.67
CA ILE A 214 -14.98 -1.77 -17.01
C ILE A 214 -15.58 -0.85 -18.07
N LEU A 215 -14.81 -0.46 -19.08
CA LEU A 215 -15.28 0.45 -20.15
C LEU A 215 -16.42 -0.15 -20.98
N GLN A 216 -16.55 -1.46 -21.04
CA GLN A 216 -17.63 -2.16 -21.74
C GLN A 216 -18.90 -2.38 -20.88
N ASN A 217 -18.84 -2.13 -19.55
CA ASN A 217 -19.90 -2.42 -18.61
C ASN A 217 -20.21 -1.21 -17.70
N LEU A 218 -20.37 -0.02 -18.31
CA LEU A 218 -20.53 1.24 -17.57
C LEU A 218 -21.96 1.47 -17.07
N GLN A 219 -22.98 0.96 -17.77
CA GLN A 219 -24.36 1.13 -17.33
C GLN A 219 -24.64 0.19 -16.13
N PRO A 220 -25.13 0.72 -15.00
CA PRO A 220 -25.50 -0.12 -13.85
C PRO A 220 -26.56 -1.15 -14.22
N GLN A 221 -26.37 -2.38 -13.77
CA GLN A 221 -27.22 -3.52 -14.09
C GLN A 221 -28.07 -3.94 -12.89
N GLY A 222 -29.31 -4.37 -13.19
CA GLY A 222 -30.22 -4.85 -12.15
C GLY A 222 -30.63 -3.77 -11.14
N ASP A 223 -31.02 -4.20 -9.98
CA ASP A 223 -31.55 -3.35 -8.89
C ASP A 223 -30.47 -2.94 -7.88
N VAL A 224 -29.26 -2.62 -8.38
CA VAL A 224 -28.08 -2.36 -7.55
C VAL A 224 -28.29 -1.23 -6.55
N TRP A 225 -29.10 -0.23 -6.90
CA TRP A 225 -29.34 0.94 -6.05
C TRP A 225 -30.24 0.66 -4.84
N ASN A 226 -31.11 -0.34 -4.93
CA ASN A 226 -31.98 -0.79 -3.82
C ASN A 226 -31.30 -1.79 -2.89
N THR A 227 -29.98 -2.02 -3.06
CA THR A 227 -29.20 -2.89 -2.21
C THR A 227 -29.07 -2.31 -0.80
N ASN A 228 -29.46 -3.09 0.19
CA ASN A 228 -29.22 -2.79 1.60
C ASN A 228 -28.76 -4.05 2.34
N GLU A 229 -28.20 -3.87 3.52
CA GLU A 229 -27.62 -4.94 4.32
C GLU A 229 -28.62 -6.09 4.56
N THR A 230 -29.88 -5.77 4.92
CA THR A 230 -30.89 -6.78 5.23
C THR A 230 -31.25 -7.66 4.03
N THR A 231 -31.36 -7.08 2.83
CA THR A 231 -31.66 -7.84 1.60
C THR A 231 -30.47 -8.62 1.12
N LEU A 232 -29.28 -8.05 1.24
CA LEU A 232 -28.03 -8.68 0.81
C LEU A 232 -27.76 -9.98 1.59
N TRP A 233 -27.89 -9.94 2.93
CA TRP A 233 -27.64 -11.09 3.81
C TRP A 233 -28.71 -12.18 3.78
N LYS A 234 -29.79 -12.03 2.99
CA LYS A 234 -30.74 -13.11 2.69
C LYS A 234 -30.28 -14.04 1.56
N ASN A 235 -29.23 -13.64 0.81
CA ASN A 235 -28.72 -14.45 -0.29
C ASN A 235 -27.87 -15.60 0.23
N GLU A 236 -28.21 -16.83 -0.13
CA GLU A 236 -27.51 -18.05 0.33
C GLU A 236 -26.06 -18.17 -0.17
N LEU A 237 -25.71 -17.44 -1.24
CA LEU A 237 -24.34 -17.38 -1.76
C LEU A 237 -23.45 -16.39 -1.00
N LEU A 238 -24.01 -15.57 -0.08
CA LEU A 238 -23.27 -14.62 0.73
C LEU A 238 -22.87 -15.24 2.07
N ILE A 239 -21.58 -15.21 2.37
CA ILE A 239 -21.01 -15.83 3.57
C ILE A 239 -20.08 -14.82 4.26
N ASP A 240 -20.20 -14.67 5.59
CA ASP A 240 -19.15 -14.02 6.40
C ASP A 240 -18.04 -15.04 6.66
N PRO A 241 -16.82 -14.82 6.13
CA PRO A 241 -15.75 -15.80 6.29
C PRO A 241 -14.99 -15.67 7.62
N TYR A 242 -15.27 -14.66 8.44
CA TYR A 242 -14.42 -14.26 9.56
C TYR A 242 -14.13 -15.39 10.56
N ASP A 243 -15.15 -16.10 10.99
CA ASP A 243 -15.03 -17.14 12.03
C ASP A 243 -14.23 -18.37 11.57
N ILE A 244 -14.05 -18.53 10.26
CA ILE A 244 -13.20 -19.58 9.68
C ILE A 244 -11.80 -19.06 9.36
N VAL A 245 -11.71 -17.85 8.81
CA VAL A 245 -10.46 -17.27 8.32
C VAL A 245 -9.58 -16.76 9.45
N ALA A 246 -10.16 -16.09 10.46
CA ALA A 246 -9.36 -15.49 11.52
C ALA A 246 -8.57 -16.55 12.34
N PRO A 247 -9.16 -17.65 12.80
CA PRO A 247 -8.40 -18.71 13.46
C PRO A 247 -7.29 -19.31 12.58
N ALA A 248 -7.56 -19.49 11.28
CA ALA A 248 -6.58 -20.02 10.34
C ALA A 248 -5.42 -19.04 10.07
N TYR A 249 -5.72 -17.74 9.96
CA TYR A 249 -4.71 -16.69 9.82
C TYR A 249 -3.75 -16.68 11.03
N TYR A 250 -4.29 -16.70 12.25
CA TYR A 250 -3.45 -16.71 13.45
C TYR A 250 -2.71 -18.03 13.64
N ALA A 251 -3.26 -19.16 13.21
CA ALA A 251 -2.55 -20.43 13.21
C ALA A 251 -1.37 -20.40 12.22
N ALA A 252 -1.58 -19.79 11.02
CA ALA A 252 -0.52 -19.60 10.05
C ALA A 252 0.56 -18.65 10.56
N LEU A 253 0.21 -17.55 11.22
CA LEU A 253 1.17 -16.68 11.91
C LEU A 253 1.97 -17.45 12.97
N LEU A 254 1.28 -18.17 13.85
CA LEU A 254 1.94 -18.95 14.92
C LEU A 254 2.93 -19.96 14.35
N SER A 255 2.63 -20.59 13.22
CA SER A 255 3.51 -21.57 12.57
C SER A 255 4.84 -20.99 12.07
N THR A 256 4.94 -19.67 11.92
CA THR A 256 6.18 -18.99 11.49
C THR A 256 7.15 -18.75 12.65
N ILE A 257 6.66 -18.82 13.92
CA ILE A 257 7.44 -18.54 15.11
C ILE A 257 7.69 -19.85 15.88
N PRO A 258 8.96 -20.25 16.13
CA PRO A 258 9.29 -21.47 16.86
C PRO A 258 8.64 -21.53 18.24
N GLU A 259 8.15 -22.70 18.66
CA GLU A 259 7.46 -22.91 19.94
C GLU A 259 8.28 -22.43 21.15
N LYS A 260 9.61 -22.63 21.11
CA LYS A 260 10.50 -22.16 22.18
C LYS A 260 10.46 -20.64 22.35
N LEU A 261 10.31 -19.88 21.25
CA LEU A 261 10.23 -18.42 21.28
C LEU A 261 8.83 -17.95 21.72
N VAL A 262 7.78 -18.68 21.32
CA VAL A 262 6.42 -18.44 21.82
C VAL A 262 6.37 -18.61 23.35
N LYS A 263 7.04 -19.64 23.91
CA LYS A 263 7.15 -19.82 25.38
C LYS A 263 7.93 -18.69 26.03
N ALA A 264 9.06 -18.30 25.46
CA ALA A 264 9.90 -17.22 25.99
C ALA A 264 9.23 -15.83 25.95
N ASN A 265 8.31 -15.60 25.02
CA ASN A 265 7.57 -14.34 24.92
C ASN A 265 6.81 -13.99 26.22
N ALA A 266 6.25 -14.98 26.92
CA ALA A 266 5.50 -14.75 28.15
C ALA A 266 6.37 -14.22 29.31
N GLU A 267 7.67 -14.55 29.32
CA GLU A 267 8.61 -14.20 30.40
C GLU A 267 9.33 -12.86 30.14
N SER A 268 9.11 -12.25 28.96
CA SER A 268 9.82 -11.03 28.58
C SER A 268 9.33 -9.82 29.38
N PRO A 269 10.25 -8.99 29.90
CA PRO A 269 9.90 -7.73 30.56
C PRO A 269 9.60 -6.58 29.59
N ILE A 270 9.77 -6.77 28.28
CA ILE A 270 9.58 -5.71 27.29
C ILE A 270 8.09 -5.36 27.19
N ARG A 271 7.79 -4.08 27.25
CA ARG A 271 6.45 -3.52 27.09
C ARG A 271 6.33 -2.83 25.74
N PHE A 272 5.21 -3.06 25.07
CA PHE A 272 4.92 -2.55 23.74
C PHE A 272 3.75 -1.57 23.80
N THR A 273 3.94 -0.34 23.34
CA THR A 273 2.83 0.59 23.05
C THR A 273 2.40 0.39 21.61
N TYR A 274 1.08 0.37 21.38
CA TYR A 274 0.52 0.17 20.04
C TYR A 274 -0.51 1.24 19.67
N THR A 275 -0.46 1.69 18.42
CA THR A 275 -1.49 2.51 17.81
C THR A 275 -1.99 1.93 16.50
N ALA A 276 -3.32 1.97 16.30
CA ALA A 276 -3.99 1.69 15.03
C ALA A 276 -4.24 2.97 14.22
N MET A 277 -3.87 4.15 14.71
CA MET A 277 -4.13 5.46 14.07
C MET A 277 -5.60 5.63 13.63
N HIS A 278 -6.55 5.31 14.51
CA HIS A 278 -8.00 5.26 14.19
C HIS A 278 -8.37 4.28 13.07
N GLY A 279 -7.49 3.37 12.74
CA GLY A 279 -7.72 2.31 11.75
C GLY A 279 -8.22 1.01 12.37
N VAL A 280 -8.19 -0.05 11.60
CA VAL A 280 -8.77 -1.34 11.97
C VAL A 280 -7.82 -2.24 12.76
N GLY A 281 -6.55 -1.89 12.92
CA GLY A 281 -5.47 -2.80 13.32
C GLY A 281 -5.54 -3.34 14.75
N TYR A 282 -6.13 -2.61 15.73
CA TYR A 282 -6.02 -2.94 17.15
C TYR A 282 -6.47 -4.38 17.50
N PRO A 283 -7.71 -4.81 17.19
CA PRO A 283 -8.16 -6.15 17.57
C PRO A 283 -7.34 -7.26 16.89
N TYR A 284 -6.76 -6.98 15.73
CA TYR A 284 -5.95 -7.95 14.99
C TYR A 284 -4.57 -8.12 15.61
N VAL A 285 -3.92 -7.03 16.01
CA VAL A 285 -2.61 -7.08 16.68
C VAL A 285 -2.75 -7.61 18.09
N GLU A 286 -3.80 -7.23 18.84
CA GLU A 286 -4.09 -7.77 20.16
C GLU A 286 -4.22 -9.31 20.13
N GLU A 287 -5.02 -9.83 19.18
CA GLU A 287 -5.17 -11.29 19.04
C GLU A 287 -3.88 -11.97 18.53
N ALA A 288 -3.12 -11.32 17.65
CA ALA A 288 -1.82 -11.83 17.20
C ALA A 288 -0.85 -11.96 18.39
N PHE A 289 -0.75 -10.93 19.24
CA PHE A 289 0.08 -10.95 20.44
C PHE A 289 -0.32 -12.08 21.39
N LYS A 290 -1.63 -12.23 21.63
CA LYS A 290 -2.16 -13.33 22.44
C LYS A 290 -1.79 -14.70 21.88
N LYS A 291 -1.90 -14.91 20.56
CA LYS A 291 -1.61 -16.20 19.92
C LYS A 291 -0.13 -16.60 20.00
N VAL A 292 0.77 -15.63 19.94
CA VAL A 292 2.20 -15.88 20.06
C VAL A 292 2.73 -15.66 21.49
N ASN A 293 1.81 -15.58 22.46
CA ASN A 293 2.08 -15.50 23.90
C ASN A 293 2.91 -14.27 24.32
N LEU A 294 2.79 -13.16 23.60
CA LEU A 294 3.36 -11.86 23.96
C LEU A 294 2.54 -11.20 25.07
N GLN A 295 3.19 -10.34 25.88
CA GLN A 295 2.49 -9.48 26.82
C GLN A 295 1.49 -8.58 26.07
N PRO A 296 0.30 -8.31 26.64
CA PRO A 296 -0.68 -7.42 26.00
C PRO A 296 -0.08 -6.07 25.62
N VAL A 297 -0.44 -5.56 24.47
CA VAL A 297 -0.03 -4.21 24.05
C VAL A 297 -0.67 -3.15 24.93
N ILE A 298 0.03 -2.05 25.15
CA ILE A 298 -0.49 -0.85 25.78
C ILE A 298 -1.08 0.04 24.65
N PRO A 299 -2.40 0.13 24.53
CA PRO A 299 -2.99 0.87 23.43
C PRO A 299 -2.87 2.39 23.63
N VAL A 300 -2.74 3.13 22.53
CA VAL A 300 -3.02 4.58 22.50
C VAL A 300 -4.53 4.74 22.49
N VAL A 301 -5.12 4.95 23.66
CA VAL A 301 -6.58 4.86 23.88
C VAL A 301 -7.38 5.74 22.94
N GLU A 302 -6.88 6.93 22.63
CA GLU A 302 -7.53 7.88 21.73
C GLU A 302 -7.59 7.39 20.27
N GLN A 303 -6.78 6.38 19.90
CA GLN A 303 -6.63 5.89 18.52
C GLN A 303 -7.00 4.41 18.36
N VAL A 304 -7.56 3.78 19.40
CA VAL A 304 -7.92 2.35 19.39
C VAL A 304 -9.13 2.06 18.51
N GLU A 305 -10.18 2.85 18.69
CA GLU A 305 -11.42 2.66 17.93
C GLU A 305 -11.29 3.24 16.53
N PRO A 306 -11.74 2.50 15.52
CA PRO A 306 -11.76 3.00 14.15
C PRO A 306 -12.63 4.25 14.01
N ASP A 307 -12.06 5.33 13.47
CA ASP A 307 -12.76 6.58 13.21
C ASP A 307 -12.41 7.12 11.82
N PRO A 308 -13.38 7.22 10.87
CA PRO A 308 -13.12 7.67 9.51
C PRO A 308 -12.68 9.14 9.43
N GLU A 309 -12.84 9.92 10.51
CA GLU A 309 -12.40 11.33 10.57
C GLU A 309 -10.91 11.50 10.92
N PHE A 310 -10.25 10.45 11.46
CA PHE A 310 -8.85 10.48 11.93
C PHE A 310 -8.52 11.70 12.80
N PRO A 311 -9.30 11.97 13.88
CA PRO A 311 -9.31 13.29 14.57
C PRO A 311 -7.97 13.68 15.17
N THR A 312 -7.14 12.73 15.60
CA THR A 312 -5.83 13.03 16.21
C THR A 312 -4.67 12.89 15.23
N THR A 313 -4.92 12.37 14.02
CA THR A 313 -3.90 12.17 12.97
C THR A 313 -4.52 12.36 11.59
N PRO A 314 -4.74 13.61 11.11
CA PRO A 314 -5.39 13.89 9.82
C PRO A 314 -4.68 13.26 8.61
N MET A 315 -3.38 12.99 8.74
CA MET A 315 -2.56 12.21 7.80
C MET A 315 -2.16 10.91 8.51
N PRO A 316 -2.99 9.84 8.45
CA PRO A 316 -2.77 8.62 9.21
C PRO A 316 -1.70 7.72 8.57
N ASN A 317 -0.52 8.29 8.38
CA ASN A 317 0.64 7.63 7.81
C ASN A 317 1.77 7.55 8.84
N PRO A 318 2.07 6.37 9.40
CA PRO A 318 3.13 6.24 10.39
C PRO A 318 4.55 6.47 9.82
N GLU A 319 4.70 6.57 8.49
CA GLU A 319 5.95 6.93 7.81
C GLU A 319 6.23 8.44 7.85
N GLU A 320 5.21 9.29 8.05
CA GLU A 320 5.35 10.77 8.01
C GLU A 320 6.07 11.37 9.23
N GLY A 321 6.70 10.54 10.06
CA GLY A 321 7.62 10.96 11.10
C GLY A 321 6.98 11.17 12.48
N LYS A 322 7.64 11.99 13.32
CA LYS A 322 7.30 12.11 14.75
C LYS A 322 5.88 12.64 15.01
N GLN A 323 5.40 13.55 14.19
CA GLN A 323 4.08 14.17 14.40
C GLN A 323 2.94 13.15 14.37
N SER A 324 3.04 12.12 13.52
CA SER A 324 2.03 11.05 13.46
C SER A 324 2.09 10.11 14.68
N LEU A 325 3.21 10.08 15.42
CA LEU A 325 3.45 9.20 16.58
C LEU A 325 3.47 9.95 17.93
N ASP A 326 3.17 11.23 17.99
CA ASP A 326 3.26 12.03 19.23
C ASP A 326 2.45 11.43 20.39
N LEU A 327 1.20 11.01 20.15
CA LEU A 327 0.38 10.33 21.17
C LEU A 327 0.98 8.99 21.59
N SER A 328 1.55 8.25 20.64
CA SER A 328 2.20 6.97 20.92
C SER A 328 3.45 7.15 21.78
N ILE A 329 4.25 8.18 21.51
CA ILE A 329 5.43 8.54 22.30
C ILE A 329 5.03 8.97 23.72
N LYS A 330 3.95 9.78 23.84
CA LYS A 330 3.39 10.19 25.13
C LYS A 330 2.95 8.97 25.94
N THR A 331 2.09 8.12 25.37
CA THR A 331 1.59 6.89 26.01
C THR A 331 2.76 5.95 26.41
N ALA A 332 3.72 5.77 25.52
CA ALA A 332 4.88 4.92 25.76
C ALA A 332 5.74 5.46 26.92
N THR A 333 5.90 6.77 27.01
CA THR A 333 6.65 7.44 28.09
C THR A 333 5.94 7.28 29.44
N GLU A 334 4.63 7.53 29.49
CA GLU A 334 3.80 7.39 30.70
C GLU A 334 3.80 5.95 31.23
N HIS A 335 3.73 4.97 30.33
CA HIS A 335 3.69 3.55 30.66
C HIS A 335 5.07 2.88 30.69
N LYS A 336 6.16 3.63 30.44
CA LYS A 336 7.54 3.11 30.39
C LYS A 336 7.70 1.94 29.42
N SER A 337 7.08 2.03 28.25
CA SER A 337 7.24 1.04 27.19
C SER A 337 8.59 1.21 26.51
N GLN A 338 9.21 0.12 26.12
CA GLN A 338 10.49 0.13 25.41
C GLN A 338 10.31 0.31 23.90
N ILE A 339 9.20 -0.17 23.36
CA ILE A 339 8.95 -0.22 21.91
C ILE A 339 7.55 0.30 21.60
N ILE A 340 7.46 1.07 20.53
CA ILE A 340 6.21 1.53 19.93
C ILE A 340 6.03 0.81 18.59
N LEU A 341 4.83 0.29 18.36
CA LEU A 341 4.38 -0.32 17.11
C LEU A 341 3.18 0.46 16.59
N ALA A 342 3.18 0.81 15.31
CA ALA A 342 2.10 1.58 14.71
C ALA A 342 1.72 1.00 13.34
N ASN A 343 0.43 0.69 13.14
CA ASN A 343 -0.10 0.35 11.83
C ASN A 343 -0.80 1.57 11.21
N ASP A 344 -0.82 1.60 9.88
CA ASP A 344 -1.70 2.48 9.12
C ASP A 344 -3.17 1.98 9.18
N PRO A 345 -4.16 2.77 8.71
CA PRO A 345 -5.57 2.46 8.94
C PRO A 345 -6.07 1.10 8.48
N ASP A 346 -5.49 0.50 7.43
CA ASP A 346 -5.85 -0.83 6.96
C ASP A 346 -4.87 -1.94 7.41
N ALA A 347 -3.94 -1.58 8.30
CA ALA A 347 -3.02 -2.47 9.00
C ALA A 347 -2.12 -3.35 8.10
N ASP A 348 -1.82 -2.87 6.89
CA ASP A 348 -0.88 -3.57 6.02
C ASP A 348 0.59 -3.10 6.22
N ARG A 349 0.83 -1.97 6.92
CA ARG A 349 2.15 -1.40 7.22
C ARG A 349 2.47 -1.43 8.69
N LEU A 350 3.76 -1.32 9.02
CA LEU A 350 4.24 -1.27 10.40
C LEU A 350 5.39 -0.26 10.56
N ALA A 351 5.19 0.76 11.39
CA ALA A 351 6.28 1.57 11.93
C ALA A 351 6.71 1.07 13.30
N VAL A 352 8.00 1.22 13.59
CA VAL A 352 8.63 0.77 14.84
C VAL A 352 9.46 1.91 15.42
N ALA A 353 9.32 2.17 16.72
CA ALA A 353 10.24 3.02 17.46
C ALA A 353 10.70 2.34 18.74
N GLU A 354 11.93 2.60 19.14
CA GLU A 354 12.54 2.04 20.36
C GLU A 354 13.12 3.15 21.21
N ILE A 355 12.98 3.05 22.53
CA ILE A 355 13.60 3.98 23.45
C ILE A 355 15.13 3.84 23.39
N SER A 356 15.81 4.96 23.26
CA SER A 356 17.28 5.02 23.22
C SER A 356 17.85 5.37 24.60
N GLU A 357 19.17 5.24 24.78
CA GLU A 357 19.88 5.49 26.03
C GLU A 357 19.67 6.90 26.62
N ASN A 358 19.34 7.87 25.76
CA ASN A 358 19.02 9.24 26.17
C ASN A 358 17.54 9.46 26.54
N ASN A 359 16.75 8.39 26.72
CA ASN A 359 15.32 8.39 26.99
C ASN A 359 14.45 9.07 25.91
N LYS A 360 14.94 9.10 24.65
CA LYS A 360 14.15 9.53 23.50
C LYS A 360 13.83 8.32 22.61
N TYR A 361 12.67 8.33 21.97
CA TYR A 361 12.35 7.29 21.01
C TYR A 361 13.05 7.56 19.68
N LYS A 362 13.81 6.56 19.21
CA LYS A 362 14.30 6.50 17.84
C LYS A 362 13.23 5.83 16.98
N LEU A 363 12.70 6.55 16.00
CA LEU A 363 11.88 5.97 14.95
C LEU A 363 12.81 5.30 13.92
N PHE A 364 12.57 4.01 13.64
CA PHE A 364 13.25 3.30 12.55
C PHE A 364 12.55 3.62 11.24
N ASN A 365 13.33 3.90 10.19
CA ASN A 365 12.77 3.97 8.84
C ASN A 365 12.50 2.55 8.28
N GLY A 366 11.75 2.48 7.16
CA GLY A 366 11.36 1.19 6.60
C GLY A 366 12.53 0.32 6.14
N ASN A 367 13.65 0.92 5.71
CA ASN A 367 14.88 0.19 5.37
C ASN A 367 15.56 -0.41 6.60
N GLU A 368 15.57 0.30 7.73
CA GLU A 368 16.12 -0.20 9.00
C GLU A 368 15.29 -1.34 9.56
N VAL A 369 13.95 -1.23 9.56
CA VAL A 369 13.05 -2.33 9.96
C VAL A 369 13.18 -3.50 8.98
N GLY A 370 13.30 -3.23 7.68
CA GLY A 370 13.54 -4.24 6.65
C GLY A 370 14.83 -5.03 6.89
N ALA A 371 15.93 -4.35 7.26
CA ALA A 371 17.19 -5.00 7.61
C ALA A 371 17.07 -5.89 8.86
N LEU A 372 16.39 -5.42 9.90
CA LEU A 372 16.12 -6.17 11.12
C LEU A 372 15.26 -7.42 10.84
N LEU A 373 14.18 -7.28 10.09
CA LEU A 373 13.29 -8.40 9.75
C LEU A 373 13.94 -9.39 8.77
N ALA A 374 14.79 -8.92 7.84
CA ALA A 374 15.56 -9.81 6.99
C ALA A 374 16.54 -10.68 7.80
N TRP A 375 17.29 -10.06 8.71
CA TRP A 375 18.14 -10.79 9.65
C TRP A 375 17.32 -11.78 10.50
N TRP A 376 16.19 -11.33 11.02
CA TRP A 376 15.28 -12.16 11.81
C TRP A 376 14.76 -13.37 11.03
N SER A 377 14.41 -13.19 9.77
CA SER A 377 13.95 -14.28 8.91
C SER A 377 15.03 -15.35 8.69
N ILE A 378 16.30 -14.95 8.60
CA ILE A 378 17.44 -15.89 8.57
C ILE A 378 17.57 -16.65 9.88
N GLU A 379 17.47 -15.97 11.03
CA GLU A 379 17.56 -16.63 12.34
C GLU A 379 16.40 -17.62 12.54
N LEU A 380 15.18 -17.22 12.20
CA LEU A 380 14.02 -18.13 12.26
C LEU A 380 14.18 -19.33 11.34
N HIS A 381 14.69 -19.12 10.13
CA HIS A 381 14.97 -20.23 9.19
C HIS A 381 15.99 -21.21 9.78
N LYS A 382 17.10 -20.73 10.34
CA LYS A 382 18.11 -21.56 11.00
C LYS A 382 17.55 -22.37 12.19
N ILE A 383 16.57 -21.80 12.89
CA ILE A 383 15.92 -22.49 14.01
C ILE A 383 14.91 -23.53 13.53
N ASN A 384 14.06 -23.18 12.58
CA ASN A 384 12.95 -24.04 12.11
C ASN A 384 13.40 -25.14 11.16
N GLU A 385 14.36 -24.83 10.27
CA GLU A 385 14.76 -25.69 9.18
C GLU A 385 16.29 -25.72 9.01
N PRO A 386 17.05 -26.16 10.04
CA PRO A 386 18.50 -26.08 10.04
C PRO A 386 19.17 -26.87 8.91
N ASN A 387 18.47 -27.86 8.34
CA ASN A 387 18.97 -28.70 7.25
C ASN A 387 18.60 -28.18 5.85
N PHE A 388 17.76 -27.14 5.75
CA PHE A 388 17.42 -26.54 4.46
C PHE A 388 18.41 -25.42 4.14
N PRO A 389 19.19 -25.51 3.03
CA PRO A 389 20.28 -24.59 2.77
C PRO A 389 19.78 -23.19 2.40
N LEU A 390 20.39 -22.14 2.94
CA LEU A 390 20.09 -20.75 2.60
C LEU A 390 20.28 -20.46 1.10
N SER A 391 21.13 -21.19 0.40
CA SER A 391 21.29 -21.08 -1.06
C SER A 391 20.02 -21.36 -1.87
N ASN A 392 19.05 -22.10 -1.29
CA ASN A 392 17.73 -22.33 -1.87
C ASN A 392 16.67 -21.36 -1.36
N CYS A 393 17.08 -20.37 -0.57
CA CYS A 393 16.18 -19.34 -0.05
C CYS A 393 16.27 -18.05 -0.86
N VAL A 394 15.18 -17.28 -0.81
CA VAL A 394 15.02 -16.01 -1.54
C VAL A 394 14.50 -14.93 -0.62
N MET A 395 15.01 -13.72 -0.78
CA MET A 395 14.41 -12.50 -0.25
C MET A 395 14.20 -11.47 -1.37
N ILE A 396 13.17 -10.64 -1.23
CA ILE A 396 12.73 -9.73 -2.30
C ILE A 396 12.60 -8.31 -1.75
N ALA A 397 13.11 -7.32 -2.47
CA ALA A 397 12.89 -5.91 -2.14
C ALA A 397 12.50 -5.09 -3.38
N SER A 398 11.87 -3.93 -3.16
CA SER A 398 11.63 -3.00 -4.26
C SER A 398 12.95 -2.37 -4.73
N THR A 399 13.02 -1.99 -6.00
CA THR A 399 14.22 -1.38 -6.57
C THR A 399 14.56 0.00 -5.98
N VAL A 400 13.67 0.59 -5.18
CA VAL A 400 13.91 1.85 -4.44
C VAL A 400 14.19 1.62 -2.95
N SER A 401 13.99 0.39 -2.46
CA SER A 401 14.36 -0.01 -1.10
C SER A 401 15.86 -0.22 -0.96
N SER A 402 16.33 -0.32 0.29
CA SER A 402 17.74 -0.55 0.62
C SER A 402 18.34 -1.75 -0.11
N LYS A 403 19.59 -1.63 -0.50
CA LYS A 403 20.40 -2.71 -1.08
C LYS A 403 20.93 -3.68 0.00
N ILE A 404 20.50 -3.52 1.25
CA ILE A 404 20.95 -4.37 2.37
C ILE A 404 20.75 -5.85 2.10
N LEU A 405 19.64 -6.26 1.42
CA LEU A 405 19.44 -7.66 1.06
C LEU A 405 20.52 -8.21 0.13
N LYS A 406 21.05 -7.39 -0.78
CA LYS A 406 22.17 -7.79 -1.65
C LYS A 406 23.44 -7.99 -0.84
N SER A 407 23.71 -7.09 0.11
CA SER A 407 24.87 -7.19 1.00
C SER A 407 24.78 -8.43 1.89
N MET A 408 23.60 -8.71 2.45
CA MET A 408 23.35 -9.91 3.25
C MET A 408 23.48 -11.17 2.41
N ALA A 409 22.90 -11.20 1.20
CA ALA A 409 22.98 -12.33 0.29
C ALA A 409 24.42 -12.67 -0.10
N ALA A 410 25.28 -11.68 -0.29
CA ALA A 410 26.70 -11.88 -0.61
C ALA A 410 27.46 -12.59 0.52
N VAL A 411 27.02 -12.42 1.78
CA VAL A 411 27.66 -13.05 2.96
C VAL A 411 26.99 -14.38 3.33
N ASP A 412 25.64 -14.40 3.39
CA ASP A 412 24.86 -15.55 3.89
C ASP A 412 24.49 -16.56 2.82
N GLY A 413 24.57 -16.19 1.52
CA GLY A 413 24.44 -17.13 0.38
C GLY A 413 23.02 -17.37 -0.11
N PHE A 414 22.00 -16.64 0.35
CA PHE A 414 20.66 -16.68 -0.24
C PHE A 414 20.59 -15.84 -1.53
N THR A 415 19.48 -15.94 -2.28
CA THR A 415 19.25 -15.09 -3.46
C THR A 415 18.44 -13.84 -3.11
N ALA A 416 18.96 -12.67 -3.43
CA ALA A 416 18.23 -11.39 -3.29
C ALA A 416 17.71 -10.91 -4.64
N TYR A 417 16.39 -10.66 -4.73
CA TYR A 417 15.75 -10.09 -5.92
C TYR A 417 15.31 -8.66 -5.72
N GLU A 418 15.44 -7.88 -6.77
CA GLU A 418 14.78 -6.57 -6.90
C GLU A 418 13.55 -6.70 -7.81
N THR A 419 12.45 -6.03 -7.42
CA THR A 419 11.25 -5.86 -8.26
C THR A 419 10.93 -4.37 -8.44
N LEU A 420 10.00 -4.05 -9.31
CA LEU A 420 9.39 -2.72 -9.32
C LEU A 420 8.73 -2.42 -7.96
N THR A 421 8.48 -1.13 -7.69
CA THR A 421 7.73 -0.70 -6.49
C THR A 421 6.30 -1.19 -6.53
N GLY A 422 5.80 -1.56 -5.36
CA GLY A 422 4.45 -2.11 -5.14
C GLY A 422 4.48 -3.61 -4.91
N PHE A 423 3.86 -4.03 -3.80
CA PHE A 423 3.83 -5.43 -3.38
C PHE A 423 3.23 -6.38 -4.41
N LYS A 424 2.44 -5.87 -5.36
CA LYS A 424 1.97 -6.65 -6.51
C LYS A 424 3.10 -7.36 -7.24
N TRP A 425 4.26 -6.71 -7.38
CA TRP A 425 5.42 -7.31 -8.04
C TRP A 425 6.13 -8.33 -7.14
N MET A 426 6.27 -8.02 -5.85
CA MET A 426 6.92 -8.91 -4.89
C MET A 426 6.09 -10.16 -4.62
N GLY A 427 4.77 -10.02 -4.43
CA GLY A 427 3.88 -11.17 -4.24
C GLY A 427 3.88 -12.13 -5.44
N ASN A 428 3.80 -11.59 -6.67
CA ASN A 428 3.88 -12.41 -7.88
C ASN A 428 5.27 -13.02 -8.08
N LYS A 429 6.35 -12.29 -7.74
CA LYS A 429 7.72 -12.85 -7.77
C LYS A 429 7.90 -13.96 -6.73
N ALA A 430 7.31 -13.81 -5.54
CA ALA A 430 7.33 -14.85 -4.52
C ALA A 430 6.68 -16.16 -5.02
N ILE A 431 5.55 -16.07 -5.71
CA ILE A 431 4.88 -17.22 -6.32
C ILE A 431 5.77 -17.90 -7.39
N GLU A 432 6.41 -17.09 -8.24
CA GLU A 432 7.34 -17.59 -9.26
C GLU A 432 8.48 -18.39 -8.62
N GLU A 433 9.10 -17.83 -7.55
CA GLU A 433 10.21 -18.46 -6.86
C GLU A 433 9.80 -19.75 -6.13
N GLU A 434 8.66 -19.76 -5.45
CA GLU A 434 8.11 -20.95 -4.80
C GLU A 434 7.75 -22.04 -5.83
N SER A 435 7.21 -21.64 -6.99
CA SER A 435 6.93 -22.57 -8.09
C SER A 435 8.19 -23.18 -8.70
N ALA A 436 9.31 -22.46 -8.61
CA ALA A 436 10.64 -22.96 -8.99
C ALA A 436 11.32 -23.82 -7.90
N GLY A 437 10.62 -24.11 -6.78
CA GLY A 437 11.11 -24.94 -5.67
C GLY A 437 12.05 -24.20 -4.71
N ARG A 438 12.08 -22.88 -4.75
CA ARG A 438 12.83 -22.05 -3.79
C ARG A 438 11.94 -21.59 -2.66
N LYS A 439 12.51 -21.32 -1.50
CA LYS A 439 11.78 -20.83 -0.32
C LYS A 439 11.92 -19.32 -0.19
N VAL A 440 10.79 -18.59 -0.23
CA VAL A 440 10.78 -17.15 0.01
C VAL A 440 10.69 -16.91 1.53
N LEU A 441 11.71 -16.27 2.09
CA LEU A 441 11.79 -15.98 3.52
C LEU A 441 11.18 -14.64 3.88
N PHE A 442 11.35 -13.63 3.03
CA PHE A 442 10.99 -12.26 3.36
C PHE A 442 10.86 -11.37 2.10
N ALA A 443 9.96 -10.39 2.16
CA ALA A 443 9.95 -9.29 1.20
C ALA A 443 9.61 -7.97 1.88
N PHE A 444 10.15 -6.84 1.36
CA PHE A 444 9.84 -5.52 1.92
C PHE A 444 9.89 -4.35 0.93
N GLU A 445 9.17 -3.31 1.28
CA GLU A 445 9.27 -1.96 0.70
C GLU A 445 9.71 -0.96 1.78
N GLU A 446 10.54 0.03 1.38
CA GLU A 446 11.01 1.12 2.22
C GLU A 446 9.87 1.92 2.88
N ALA A 447 8.69 1.90 2.27
CA ALA A 447 7.47 2.51 2.78
C ALA A 447 6.82 1.67 3.90
N ILE A 448 7.64 1.15 4.83
CA ILE A 448 7.24 0.36 6.00
C ILE A 448 6.30 -0.83 5.71
N GLY A 449 6.44 -1.44 4.55
CA GLY A 449 5.67 -2.62 4.14
C GLY A 449 6.50 -3.89 4.18
N PHE A 450 6.02 -4.92 4.89
CA PHE A 450 6.76 -6.16 5.14
C PHE A 450 5.90 -7.39 4.90
N MET A 451 6.45 -8.40 4.24
CA MET A 451 5.91 -9.74 4.05
C MET A 451 6.84 -10.73 4.76
N VAL A 452 6.49 -11.13 5.96
CA VAL A 452 7.32 -11.99 6.81
C VAL A 452 7.11 -13.48 6.54
N SER A 453 6.16 -13.82 5.69
CA SER A 453 5.92 -15.15 5.16
C SER A 453 5.06 -15.08 3.90
N THR A 454 5.04 -16.14 3.09
CA THR A 454 4.18 -16.25 1.91
C THR A 454 2.74 -16.70 2.23
N ASN A 455 2.37 -16.79 3.51
CA ASN A 455 0.98 -16.99 3.91
C ASN A 455 0.07 -15.88 3.38
N VAL A 456 0.58 -14.65 3.41
CA VAL A 456 -0.04 -13.45 2.82
C VAL A 456 0.92 -12.91 1.76
N LEU A 457 0.46 -12.82 0.50
CA LEU A 457 1.27 -12.35 -0.64
C LEU A 457 1.13 -10.83 -0.86
N ASP A 458 1.08 -10.10 0.22
CA ASP A 458 1.08 -8.65 0.32
C ASP A 458 1.78 -8.24 1.62
N LYS A 459 1.85 -6.95 1.89
CA LYS A 459 2.25 -6.40 3.19
C LYS A 459 1.32 -6.89 4.28
N ASP A 460 1.90 -7.29 5.41
CA ASP A 460 1.15 -7.74 6.58
C ASP A 460 1.72 -7.08 7.84
N GLY A 461 1.15 -5.93 8.20
CA GLY A 461 1.56 -5.17 9.38
C GLY A 461 1.21 -5.85 10.69
N VAL A 462 0.19 -6.72 10.70
CA VAL A 462 -0.22 -7.49 11.89
C VAL A 462 0.82 -8.58 12.20
N SER A 463 1.17 -9.40 11.20
CA SER A 463 2.21 -10.42 11.36
C SER A 463 3.58 -9.78 11.64
N ALA A 464 3.91 -8.69 10.95
CA ALA A 464 5.16 -7.97 11.16
C ALA A 464 5.29 -7.44 12.59
N ALA A 465 4.20 -6.94 13.20
CA ALA A 465 4.19 -6.49 14.60
C ALA A 465 4.52 -7.63 15.57
N ALA A 466 3.90 -8.80 15.39
CA ALA A 466 4.19 -9.99 16.22
C ALA A 466 5.65 -10.46 16.04
N HIS A 467 6.19 -10.43 14.82
CA HIS A 467 7.59 -10.79 14.54
C HIS A 467 8.58 -9.80 15.15
N VAL A 468 8.35 -8.48 15.03
CA VAL A 468 9.20 -7.45 15.66
C VAL A 468 9.20 -7.61 17.18
N ALA A 469 8.03 -7.82 17.79
CA ALA A 469 7.92 -7.99 19.23
C ALA A 469 8.65 -9.27 19.71
N THR A 470 8.47 -10.39 19.01
CA THR A 470 9.17 -11.65 19.33
C THR A 470 10.68 -11.51 19.11
N MET A 471 11.12 -10.84 18.05
CA MET A 471 12.54 -10.54 17.79
C MET A 471 13.14 -9.71 18.92
N ALA A 472 12.45 -8.67 19.39
CA ALA A 472 12.94 -7.84 20.50
C ALA A 472 13.10 -8.64 21.79
N ASN A 473 12.11 -9.50 22.09
CA ASN A 473 12.18 -10.41 23.24
C ASN A 473 13.37 -11.38 23.14
N TYR A 474 13.56 -12.00 21.97
CA TYR A 474 14.69 -12.89 21.70
C TYR A 474 16.04 -12.18 21.84
N LEU A 475 16.18 -11.00 21.25
CA LEU A 475 17.40 -10.20 21.36
C LEU A 475 17.71 -9.85 22.82
N ARG A 476 16.71 -9.48 23.59
CA ARG A 476 16.87 -9.14 24.99
C ARG A 476 17.28 -10.34 25.84
N ALA A 477 16.60 -11.48 25.67
CA ALA A 477 16.82 -12.68 26.46
C ALA A 477 18.13 -13.39 26.10
N GLU A 478 18.40 -13.62 24.82
CA GLU A 478 19.48 -14.48 24.36
C GLU A 478 20.80 -13.74 24.09
N LYS A 479 20.71 -12.44 23.78
CA LYS A 479 21.87 -11.65 23.31
C LYS A 479 22.11 -10.39 24.15
N ASN A 480 21.20 -10.04 25.05
CA ASN A 480 21.20 -8.79 25.82
C ASN A 480 21.34 -7.54 24.94
N LEU A 481 20.68 -7.54 23.78
CA LEU A 481 20.69 -6.47 22.80
C LEU A 481 19.33 -5.78 22.69
N THR A 482 19.35 -4.50 22.26
CA THR A 482 18.19 -3.76 21.76
C THR A 482 18.09 -3.92 20.23
N LEU A 483 16.97 -3.47 19.64
CA LEU A 483 16.82 -3.41 18.17
C LEU A 483 17.88 -2.48 17.55
N GLN A 484 18.15 -1.33 18.18
CA GLN A 484 19.18 -0.38 17.73
C GLN A 484 20.57 -1.02 17.73
N GLN A 485 20.92 -1.72 18.79
CA GLN A 485 22.22 -2.40 18.89
C GLN A 485 22.33 -3.54 17.88
N LYS A 486 21.23 -4.27 17.63
CA LYS A 486 21.20 -5.30 16.59
C LYS A 486 21.35 -4.73 15.20
N LEU A 487 20.71 -3.61 14.89
CA LEU A 487 20.89 -2.91 13.61
C LEU A 487 22.36 -2.50 13.41
N GLN A 488 23.02 -2.06 14.47
CA GLN A 488 24.43 -1.72 14.46
C GLN A 488 25.33 -2.94 14.16
N GLU A 489 24.99 -4.12 14.74
CA GLU A 489 25.69 -5.38 14.39
C GLU A 489 25.46 -5.79 12.93
N ILE A 490 24.24 -5.62 12.39
CA ILE A 490 23.92 -5.84 10.99
C ILE A 490 24.82 -4.96 10.10
N TYR A 491 24.91 -3.68 10.38
CA TYR A 491 25.76 -2.76 9.63
C TYR A 491 27.25 -3.07 9.77
N ASN A 492 27.69 -3.55 10.93
CA ASN A 492 29.07 -4.00 11.12
C ASN A 492 29.39 -5.25 10.30
N THR A 493 28.42 -6.12 10.05
CA THR A 493 28.59 -7.39 9.34
C THR A 493 28.46 -7.24 7.83
N TYR A 494 27.46 -6.44 7.38
CA TYR A 494 27.09 -6.36 5.97
C TYR A 494 27.43 -5.02 5.30
N GLY A 495 27.95 -4.07 6.06
CA GLY A 495 28.22 -2.70 5.64
C GLY A 495 27.14 -1.73 6.09
N TYR A 496 27.51 -0.48 6.29
CA TYR A 496 26.59 0.58 6.69
C TYR A 496 25.78 1.06 5.49
N HIS A 497 24.46 1.00 5.60
CA HIS A 497 23.52 1.48 4.59
C HIS A 497 22.83 2.73 5.12
N THR A 498 23.13 3.88 4.53
CA THR A 498 22.50 5.16 4.86
C THR A 498 21.68 5.66 3.69
N SER A 499 20.46 6.10 3.96
CA SER A 499 19.52 6.55 2.94
C SER A 499 19.03 7.97 3.17
N ASN A 500 18.74 8.68 2.08
CA ASN A 500 18.06 9.98 2.07
C ASN A 500 17.00 9.95 0.97
N CYS A 501 15.74 9.87 1.40
CA CYS A 501 14.59 9.74 0.51
C CYS A 501 13.61 10.88 0.78
N SER A 502 13.19 11.61 -0.26
CA SER A 502 12.21 12.68 -0.15
C SER A 502 11.59 12.99 -1.53
N TYR A 503 10.97 14.16 -1.67
CA TYR A 503 10.29 14.56 -2.89
C TYR A 503 10.26 16.08 -3.09
N VAL A 504 9.93 16.46 -4.32
CA VAL A 504 9.50 17.82 -4.67
C VAL A 504 8.06 17.76 -5.20
N LEU A 505 7.25 18.76 -4.88
CA LEU A 505 5.88 18.88 -5.38
C LEU A 505 5.90 19.47 -6.80
N CYS A 506 5.21 18.82 -7.72
CA CYS A 506 5.03 19.28 -9.09
C CYS A 506 3.65 18.84 -9.61
N HIS A 507 2.77 19.79 -9.83
CA HIS A 507 1.42 19.54 -10.37
C HIS A 507 1.36 19.61 -11.89
N ASP A 508 2.42 20.12 -12.54
CA ASP A 508 2.47 20.32 -13.97
C ASP A 508 3.19 19.16 -14.67
N GLN A 509 2.43 18.40 -15.46
CA GLN A 509 2.93 17.25 -16.20
C GLN A 509 3.93 17.63 -17.29
N GLU A 510 3.84 18.84 -17.85
CA GLU A 510 4.79 19.32 -18.86
C GLU A 510 6.17 19.59 -18.23
N ILE A 511 6.18 20.14 -17.01
CA ILE A 511 7.42 20.33 -16.24
C ILE A 511 8.06 18.98 -15.95
N ILE A 512 7.29 18.01 -15.46
CA ILE A 512 7.78 16.66 -15.19
C ILE A 512 8.40 16.06 -16.45
N THR A 513 7.69 16.10 -17.56
CA THR A 513 8.15 15.57 -18.85
C THR A 513 9.44 16.26 -19.31
N ARG A 514 9.51 17.57 -19.21
CA ARG A 514 10.70 18.36 -19.58
C ARG A 514 11.91 18.01 -18.72
N VAL A 515 11.75 17.89 -17.40
CA VAL A 515 12.83 17.54 -16.47
C VAL A 515 13.42 16.18 -16.81
N PHE A 516 12.58 15.16 -16.95
CA PHE A 516 13.06 13.81 -17.25
C PHE A 516 13.61 13.67 -18.68
N ASN A 517 13.04 14.34 -19.67
CA ASN A 517 13.58 14.34 -21.03
C ASN A 517 14.94 15.01 -21.10
N ARG A 518 15.16 16.12 -20.36
CA ARG A 518 16.48 16.74 -20.27
C ARG A 518 17.54 15.77 -19.75
N LEU A 519 17.20 14.94 -18.75
CA LEU A 519 18.14 13.92 -18.24
C LEU A 519 18.43 12.81 -19.27
N ARG A 520 17.53 12.53 -20.21
CA ARG A 520 17.68 11.50 -21.26
C ARG A 520 18.40 11.99 -22.50
N THR A 521 18.49 13.30 -22.66
CA THR A 521 19.08 13.97 -23.82
C THR A 521 20.16 14.97 -23.39
N PHE A 522 20.95 14.60 -22.40
CA PHE A 522 21.86 15.50 -21.67
C PHE A 522 22.97 16.07 -22.57
N ASP A 523 23.49 15.28 -23.53
CA ASP A 523 24.45 15.72 -24.50
C ASP A 523 23.75 16.31 -25.75
N ASN A 524 23.54 17.63 -25.72
CA ASN A 524 23.03 18.41 -26.86
C ASN A 524 21.78 17.82 -27.54
N GLY A 525 20.87 17.24 -26.77
CA GLY A 525 19.63 16.70 -27.29
C GLY A 525 19.72 15.29 -27.89
N LYS A 526 20.86 14.62 -27.83
CA LYS A 526 20.99 13.24 -28.32
C LYS A 526 20.23 12.26 -27.43
N PRO A 527 19.42 11.36 -27.99
CA PRO A 527 18.73 10.32 -27.21
C PRO A 527 19.70 9.39 -26.47
N ASN A 528 19.27 8.91 -25.29
CA ASN A 528 20.03 7.99 -24.43
C ASN A 528 21.40 8.54 -23.99
N THR A 529 21.49 9.88 -23.87
CA THR A 529 22.64 10.54 -23.25
C THR A 529 22.23 11.07 -21.89
N TYR A 530 22.86 10.56 -20.86
CA TYR A 530 22.55 10.88 -19.46
C TYR A 530 23.70 11.66 -18.82
N PRO A 531 23.49 12.36 -17.69
CA PRO A 531 24.58 12.94 -16.91
C PRO A 531 25.64 11.89 -16.58
N THR A 532 26.93 12.26 -16.66
CA THR A 532 28.07 11.37 -16.37
C THR A 532 28.70 11.64 -15.01
N SER A 533 28.37 12.77 -14.39
CA SER A 533 28.91 13.18 -13.09
C SER A 533 28.04 14.28 -12.47
N ILE A 534 28.31 14.58 -11.19
CA ILE A 534 27.78 15.74 -10.46
C ILE A 534 28.91 16.51 -9.79
N LEU A 535 28.64 17.73 -9.28
CA LEU A 535 29.62 18.61 -8.61
C LEU A 535 30.90 18.82 -9.43
N ASN A 536 30.71 19.22 -10.70
CA ASN A 536 31.82 19.50 -11.64
C ASN A 536 32.78 18.32 -11.83
N GLY A 537 32.30 17.09 -11.83
CA GLY A 537 33.10 15.89 -12.05
C GLY A 537 33.63 15.22 -10.79
N GLU A 538 33.34 15.76 -9.59
CA GLU A 538 33.83 15.17 -8.34
C GLU A 538 33.27 13.76 -8.11
N PHE A 539 32.00 13.52 -8.46
CA PHE A 539 31.37 12.21 -8.34
C PHE A 539 30.89 11.72 -9.70
N GLU A 540 31.52 10.67 -10.18
CA GLU A 540 31.20 10.08 -11.48
C GLU A 540 30.06 9.06 -11.38
N ILE A 541 29.15 9.11 -12.37
CA ILE A 541 28.10 8.12 -12.59
C ILE A 541 28.72 6.94 -13.34
N GLN A 542 28.52 5.75 -12.81
CA GLN A 542 28.99 4.51 -13.40
C GLN A 542 27.95 3.94 -14.35
N ASP A 543 26.69 3.81 -13.88
CA ASP A 543 25.62 3.20 -14.63
C ASP A 543 24.30 3.97 -14.53
N VAL A 544 23.47 3.84 -15.57
CA VAL A 544 22.14 4.42 -15.65
C VAL A 544 21.14 3.35 -16.10
N ARG A 545 20.05 3.20 -15.33
CA ARG A 545 18.91 2.37 -15.69
C ARG A 545 17.65 3.23 -15.78
N ASP A 546 17.03 3.29 -16.96
CA ASP A 546 15.81 4.05 -17.23
C ASP A 546 14.65 3.10 -17.55
N LEU A 547 13.76 2.88 -16.59
CA LEU A 547 12.61 1.98 -16.72
C LEU A 547 11.41 2.64 -17.43
N THR A 548 11.54 3.89 -17.87
CA THR A 548 10.57 4.53 -18.78
C THR A 548 10.85 4.15 -20.22
N THR A 549 12.13 4.06 -20.61
CA THR A 549 12.56 3.77 -21.98
C THR A 549 13.04 2.34 -22.19
N GLY A 550 13.35 1.64 -21.09
CA GLY A 550 13.93 0.29 -21.12
C GLY A 550 15.44 0.27 -21.29
N TYR A 551 16.13 1.41 -21.11
CA TYR A 551 17.59 1.50 -21.22
C TYR A 551 18.29 1.09 -19.92
N ASP A 552 19.36 0.31 -20.02
CA ASP A 552 20.24 -0.04 -18.88
C ASP A 552 21.69 -0.12 -19.36
N SER A 553 22.52 0.84 -18.91
CA SER A 553 23.92 0.90 -19.34
C SER A 553 24.79 -0.25 -18.84
N SER A 554 24.39 -0.89 -17.73
CA SER A 554 25.12 -2.04 -17.15
C SER A 554 24.89 -3.34 -17.91
N ALA A 555 23.78 -3.46 -18.63
CA ALA A 555 23.47 -4.65 -19.44
C ALA A 555 24.27 -4.65 -20.75
N ALA A 556 24.72 -5.83 -21.20
CA ALA A 556 25.47 -5.99 -22.42
C ALA A 556 24.69 -5.52 -23.66
N ASP A 557 23.39 -5.79 -23.70
CA ASP A 557 22.47 -5.39 -24.77
C ASP A 557 21.83 -4.01 -24.54
N LYS A 558 22.22 -3.30 -23.47
CA LYS A 558 21.67 -2.00 -23.05
C LYS A 558 20.16 -2.01 -22.76
N ARG A 559 19.60 -3.16 -22.39
CA ARG A 559 18.17 -3.33 -22.09
C ARG A 559 17.95 -3.67 -20.63
N ALA A 560 16.96 -3.00 -20.02
CA ALA A 560 16.55 -3.28 -18.67
C ALA A 560 15.85 -4.65 -18.58
N THR A 561 16.15 -5.39 -17.53
CA THR A 561 15.50 -6.68 -17.22
C THR A 561 14.20 -6.53 -16.44
N LEU A 562 14.04 -5.41 -15.71
CA LEU A 562 12.78 -5.09 -15.02
C LEU A 562 11.72 -4.59 -16.00
N PRO A 563 10.42 -4.77 -15.68
CA PRO A 563 9.35 -4.28 -16.54
C PRO A 563 9.44 -2.78 -16.82
N VAL A 564 9.15 -2.40 -18.06
CA VAL A 564 9.21 -1.03 -18.57
C VAL A 564 7.83 -0.42 -18.61
N SER A 565 7.69 0.85 -18.22
CA SER A 565 6.43 1.59 -18.31
C SER A 565 6.67 3.00 -18.84
N SER A 566 6.17 3.28 -20.04
CA SER A 566 6.21 4.63 -20.63
C SER A 566 5.27 5.64 -19.94
N SER A 567 4.32 5.17 -19.11
CA SER A 567 3.36 6.02 -18.41
C SER A 567 3.89 6.62 -17.10
N SER A 568 5.08 6.17 -16.63
CA SER A 568 5.70 6.69 -15.41
C SER A 568 7.19 6.96 -15.62
N GLN A 569 7.68 8.03 -15.01
CA GLN A 569 9.09 8.37 -15.09
C GLN A 569 9.87 7.60 -14.01
N MET A 570 10.97 6.93 -14.40
CA MET A 570 11.84 6.24 -13.45
C MET A 570 13.25 6.07 -13.99
N ILE A 571 14.21 6.82 -13.45
CA ILE A 571 15.64 6.73 -13.79
C ILE A 571 16.45 6.44 -12.53
N THR A 572 17.31 5.43 -12.58
CA THR A 572 18.27 5.11 -11.51
C THR A 572 19.69 5.40 -11.99
N PHE A 573 20.45 6.14 -11.18
CA PHE A 573 21.87 6.40 -11.37
C PHE A 573 22.67 5.65 -10.32
N THR A 574 23.69 4.92 -10.74
CA THR A 574 24.66 4.26 -9.87
C THR A 574 26.00 4.98 -10.00
N PHE A 575 26.57 5.44 -8.89
CA PHE A 575 27.83 6.17 -8.85
C PHE A 575 29.00 5.25 -8.49
N LYS A 576 30.19 5.59 -8.92
CA LYS A 576 31.44 4.83 -8.63
C LYS A 576 31.74 4.72 -7.14
N ASN A 577 31.28 5.66 -6.32
CA ASN A 577 31.47 5.65 -4.87
C ASN A 577 30.41 4.85 -4.09
N GLY A 578 29.54 4.10 -4.79
CA GLY A 578 28.53 3.25 -4.17
C GLY A 578 27.17 3.92 -3.90
N LEU A 579 26.97 5.20 -4.25
CA LEU A 579 25.63 5.82 -4.21
C LEU A 579 24.75 5.22 -5.31
N VAL A 580 23.55 4.83 -4.94
CA VAL A 580 22.47 4.51 -5.87
C VAL A 580 21.33 5.50 -5.63
N VAL A 581 20.88 6.21 -6.66
CA VAL A 581 19.75 7.13 -6.57
C VAL A 581 18.73 6.86 -7.67
N THR A 582 17.49 6.69 -7.27
CA THR A 582 16.36 6.54 -8.19
C THR A 582 15.49 7.79 -8.14
N LEU A 583 15.27 8.40 -9.30
CA LEU A 583 14.35 9.51 -9.51
C LEU A 583 13.09 8.97 -10.18
N ARG A 584 11.91 9.25 -9.61
CA ARG A 584 10.64 8.77 -10.20
C ARG A 584 9.47 9.70 -9.92
N THR A 585 8.43 9.59 -10.74
CA THR A 585 7.14 10.21 -10.42
C THR A 585 6.32 9.31 -9.47
N SER A 586 5.51 9.93 -8.63
CA SER A 586 4.45 9.21 -7.91
C SER A 586 3.33 8.84 -8.87
N GLY A 587 2.74 7.66 -8.73
CA GLY A 587 1.59 7.23 -9.53
C GLY A 587 0.25 7.80 -9.04
N THR A 588 0.21 8.37 -7.82
CA THR A 588 -1.04 8.77 -7.13
C THR A 588 -1.01 10.20 -6.59
N GLU A 589 0.17 10.83 -6.56
CA GLU A 589 0.36 12.16 -5.95
C GLU A 589 1.18 13.05 -6.89
N PRO A 590 1.01 14.38 -6.86
CA PRO A 590 1.78 15.33 -7.68
C PRO A 590 3.21 15.52 -7.14
N LYS A 591 3.97 14.41 -7.07
CA LYS A 591 5.30 14.36 -6.47
C LYS A 591 6.32 13.75 -7.43
N MET A 592 7.49 14.40 -7.55
CA MET A 592 8.70 13.77 -8.08
C MET A 592 9.55 13.36 -6.87
N LYS A 593 9.68 12.04 -6.67
CA LYS A 593 10.39 11.42 -5.54
C LYS A 593 11.82 11.09 -5.91
N TYR A 594 12.73 11.15 -4.92
CA TYR A 594 14.06 10.58 -5.04
C TYR A 594 14.33 9.62 -3.87
N TYR A 595 15.05 8.55 -4.19
CA TYR A 595 15.47 7.52 -3.25
C TYR A 595 16.95 7.33 -3.42
N ALA A 596 17.71 7.80 -2.46
CA ALA A 596 19.17 7.75 -2.48
C ALA A 596 19.69 6.89 -1.33
N GLU A 597 20.57 5.95 -1.62
CA GLU A 597 21.24 5.14 -0.62
C GLU A 597 22.73 5.06 -0.94
N MET A 598 23.56 5.18 0.09
CA MET A 598 24.99 4.93 0.02
C MET A 598 25.36 3.75 0.91
N CYS A 599 26.09 2.81 0.33
CA CYS A 599 26.52 1.59 1.00
C CYS A 599 28.01 1.65 1.31
N GLY A 600 28.35 1.60 2.61
CA GLY A 600 29.74 1.45 3.06
C GLY A 600 30.13 -0.03 3.12
N LYS A 601 31.43 -0.30 3.13
CA LYS A 601 31.94 -1.65 3.35
C LYS A 601 31.96 -1.99 4.85
N PRO A 602 31.93 -3.28 5.24
CA PRO A 602 31.95 -3.69 6.65
C PRO A 602 33.16 -3.15 7.45
N GLU A 603 34.30 -3.00 6.80
CA GLU A 603 35.52 -2.44 7.38
C GLU A 603 35.48 -0.91 7.55
N ASP A 604 34.60 -0.20 6.82
CA ASP A 604 34.47 1.25 6.91
C ASP A 604 33.65 1.64 8.15
N LYS A 605 34.29 2.29 9.10
CA LYS A 605 33.67 2.75 10.36
C LYS A 605 33.36 4.26 10.37
N GLN A 606 33.60 4.98 9.25
CA GLN A 606 33.35 6.42 9.14
C GLN A 606 31.90 6.70 8.70
N TRP A 607 30.92 6.18 9.44
CA TRP A 607 29.49 6.25 9.09
C TRP A 607 28.96 7.68 8.96
N ASP A 608 29.39 8.59 9.86
CA ASP A 608 28.99 10.00 9.81
C ASP A 608 29.51 10.69 8.53
N LYS A 609 30.73 10.36 8.09
CA LYS A 609 31.28 10.88 6.85
C LYS A 609 30.53 10.34 5.63
N LEU A 610 30.13 9.07 5.66
CA LEU A 610 29.34 8.46 4.59
C LEU A 610 27.99 9.16 4.47
N THR A 611 27.30 9.38 5.61
CA THR A 611 26.02 10.09 5.69
C THR A 611 26.16 11.55 5.22
N ALA A 612 27.22 12.26 5.63
CA ALA A 612 27.48 13.63 5.17
C ALA A 612 27.73 13.69 3.66
N THR A 613 28.45 12.71 3.11
CA THR A 613 28.70 12.59 1.66
C THR A 613 27.39 12.34 0.90
N LEU A 614 26.56 11.40 1.38
CA LEU A 614 25.23 11.14 0.82
C LEU A 614 24.41 12.43 0.75
N ASN A 615 24.28 13.15 1.85
CA ASN A 615 23.46 14.36 1.92
C ASN A 615 23.96 15.45 0.95
N ARG A 616 25.27 15.63 0.85
CA ARG A 616 25.88 16.57 -0.11
C ARG A 616 25.59 16.18 -1.56
N MET A 617 25.70 14.91 -1.89
CA MET A 617 25.40 14.41 -3.24
C MET A 617 23.91 14.53 -3.58
N VAL A 618 23.02 14.21 -2.64
CA VAL A 618 21.57 14.33 -2.82
C VAL A 618 21.19 15.80 -3.07
N GLU A 619 21.75 16.74 -2.31
CA GLU A 619 21.48 18.16 -2.53
C GLU A 619 21.89 18.61 -3.94
N ALA A 620 23.07 18.17 -4.41
CA ALA A 620 23.51 18.44 -5.77
C ALA A 620 22.58 17.80 -6.82
N ILE A 621 22.20 16.53 -6.64
CA ILE A 621 21.31 15.83 -7.57
C ILE A 621 19.94 16.53 -7.65
N VAL A 622 19.36 16.94 -6.52
CA VAL A 622 18.07 17.65 -6.53
C VAL A 622 18.20 18.99 -7.24
N ASN A 623 19.28 19.75 -6.98
CA ASN A 623 19.51 21.04 -7.62
C ASN A 623 19.76 20.91 -9.11
N ASP A 624 20.65 19.98 -9.54
CA ASP A 624 21.08 19.86 -10.92
C ASP A 624 20.10 19.08 -11.79
N PHE A 625 19.39 18.07 -11.21
CA PHE A 625 18.52 17.20 -11.99
C PHE A 625 17.07 17.64 -11.99
N TYR A 626 16.51 18.12 -10.87
CA TYR A 626 15.15 18.65 -10.82
C TYR A 626 15.08 20.16 -11.08
N GLU A 627 16.17 20.89 -10.90
CA GLU A 627 16.24 22.36 -11.06
C GLU A 627 15.06 23.05 -10.36
N PRO A 628 14.86 22.85 -9.03
CA PRO A 628 13.62 23.25 -8.35
C PRO A 628 13.35 24.76 -8.43
N GLU A 629 14.36 25.62 -8.35
CA GLU A 629 14.20 27.08 -8.48
C GLU A 629 13.74 27.46 -9.89
N LYS A 630 14.38 26.94 -10.93
CA LYS A 630 14.06 27.20 -12.34
C LYS A 630 12.67 26.72 -12.72
N ASN A 631 12.23 25.60 -12.13
CA ASN A 631 10.93 24.98 -12.41
C ASN A 631 9.85 25.36 -11.38
N ASN A 632 10.15 26.27 -10.43
CA ASN A 632 9.23 26.70 -9.35
C ASN A 632 8.65 25.51 -8.56
N LEU A 633 9.50 24.54 -8.22
CA LEU A 633 9.11 23.34 -7.47
C LEU A 633 9.26 23.59 -5.97
N ARG A 634 8.30 23.06 -5.19
CA ARG A 634 8.38 23.11 -3.74
C ARG A 634 9.01 21.83 -3.20
N ARG A 635 10.04 21.94 -2.38
CA ARG A 635 10.60 20.82 -1.63
C ARG A 635 9.71 20.47 -0.44
N LYS A 636 9.74 19.20 0.00
CA LYS A 636 9.18 18.82 1.30
C LYS A 636 9.78 19.76 2.37
N ALA A 637 8.94 20.31 3.27
CA ALA A 637 9.46 21.05 4.42
C ALA A 637 10.35 20.13 5.27
N ALA A 638 11.41 20.67 5.84
CA ALA A 638 12.21 19.94 6.82
C ALA A 638 11.36 19.65 8.07
N ASP A 639 11.36 18.40 8.54
CA ASP A 639 10.65 17.94 9.74
C ASP A 639 11.24 18.54 11.01
#